data_86494307904c9e2d96ab5fe92e09363b
#
_entry.id   86494307904c9e2d96ab5fe92e09363b
#
_cell.length_a   1.000
_cell.length_b   1.000
_cell.length_c   1.000
_cell.angle_alpha   90.00
_cell.angle_beta   90.00
_cell.angle_gamma   90.00
#
_symmetry.space_group_name_H-M   'P 1'
#
loop_
_entity.id
_entity.type
_entity.pdbx_description
1 polymer ?
#
loop_
_entity_poly.entity_id
_entity_poly.type
_entity_poly.pdbx_seq_one_letter_code
_entity_poly.pdbx_strand_id
1 'polypeptide(L)'
;MTALYPTVAPGIRSPILPADLIERPALWARLDQGLQCPLTLVVAPGGYGKTSAVATWLARRQPGWKERGAVWYTVDSLDAPPSSFLAQVVSAVQAGFPGSCSQTCQMLEGAPLSPIEQLAIQLTQDIAALPKGLVLVLDDCHKVEQTATLGWLETLVRHAPPTLSLVWISRCDPPFSVARLRSQSRLVELRLADLQLRAAEVQSVLETHMHEPVPPTLAERLTAHLEGWGAGLRLLALSLRTVDEVAHYLQRPDLPPQPQIFEYFIAEVLASHPTAIQSFLLYSSLLPSLHPELCAVALRPAVDAEQVDAQFNYVLQHNLFVLPFDEIPGSYRYHDLFKAVLQDRLRKAVPRSELDALYLRCAHWYVKAGNFERAIECCLAGHNLLVAASLTEFHIHTWQEQAQWETLERVLSLLPEEGVEQSPALLLARGWLYLFRWQAELLQATIAQVNMLLENRTLAAHLRQQLKAESVLLSLAPMIAADPPLQAIQRIQQARREAAPLRPFLEGMAHYLLARYQQRAGAAAEALQLLDQSLVGETHPPSVQLRLLRARCMVLLYEGKVTELALSADMYLQLAQRHPQRFDLSSAHFMVACAHYFMAAQDDTALQHCWEVLRQSHTTYHTTLVAAVSMLIELLLARGALAEAERAVETFRSYANRTQSPHALSNAALLDAQLALHQNDLARARPWLQHFSGRPAHSNEILPGVVWAEGLLALGEPSWLAAGNAWLGAMLERCQAIHAQVWVVRLQVLRARFFAAKGNRRAAQQSLRAALLIGYPNQLFRPFLVDDPALDPLLAVLSRRSDGQLAAAALQQRRSGVPPPPQAAAEPAPPFGDAPLFKPVTEREAAVLQLLASDLSRKEIAQTLQLSVHTLDKHLRSLYAKLQSRNRLEAVYRAHQRGLLLEP
;
A
#
# COMPACT_ATOMS: atom_id res chain seq x y z
N MET A 1 -15.66 14.99 -17.13
CA MET A 1 -14.96 15.74 -16.09
C MET A 1 -15.72 15.51 -14.79
N THR A 2 -15.40 14.47 -14.09
CA THR A 2 -15.82 14.24 -12.71
C THR A 2 -14.57 14.45 -11.87
N ALA A 3 -14.48 15.60 -11.20
CA ALA A 3 -13.44 15.88 -10.24
C ALA A 3 -13.51 14.79 -9.17
N LEU A 4 -12.48 13.98 -9.08
CA LEU A 4 -12.18 13.18 -7.90
C LEU A 4 -11.93 14.17 -6.76
N TYR A 5 -12.95 14.48 -6.00
CA TYR A 5 -12.78 15.05 -4.68
C TYR A 5 -11.96 14.04 -3.88
N PRO A 6 -10.90 14.45 -3.19
CA PRO A 6 -10.29 13.58 -2.20
C PRO A 6 -11.41 13.26 -1.19
N THR A 7 -11.89 12.03 -1.21
CA THR A 7 -12.80 11.51 -0.19
C THR A 7 -12.01 11.53 1.11
N VAL A 8 -12.22 12.56 1.91
CA VAL A 8 -11.79 12.57 3.32
C VAL A 8 -12.51 11.38 3.94
N ALA A 9 -11.74 10.40 4.41
CA ALA A 9 -12.30 9.18 4.97
C ALA A 9 -13.31 9.53 6.07
N PRO A 10 -14.47 8.84 6.13
CA PRO A 10 -15.46 9.06 7.17
C PRO A 10 -14.80 8.90 8.54
N GLY A 11 -15.04 9.85 9.46
CA GLY A 11 -14.49 9.83 10.81
C GLY A 11 -13.29 10.73 11.09
N ILE A 12 -12.73 11.44 10.10
CA ILE A 12 -11.54 12.31 10.27
C ILE A 12 -11.87 13.70 10.88
N ARG A 13 -13.07 13.95 11.33
CA ARG A 13 -13.45 15.24 11.92
C ARG A 13 -13.84 15.10 13.36
N SER A 14 -13.46 16.12 14.17
CA SER A 14 -14.00 16.26 15.52
C SER A 14 -15.53 16.35 15.45
N PRO A 15 -16.27 15.67 16.32
CA PRO A 15 -17.72 15.70 16.33
C PRO A 15 -18.24 17.14 16.50
N ILE A 16 -19.35 17.45 15.83
CA ILE A 16 -20.05 18.72 16.00
C ILE A 16 -20.67 18.72 17.39
N LEU A 17 -20.29 19.70 18.19
CA LEU A 17 -20.75 19.82 19.57
C LEU A 17 -22.08 20.58 19.64
N PRO A 18 -23.07 20.09 20.40
CA PRO A 18 -24.25 20.87 20.74
C PRO A 18 -23.88 22.13 21.49
N ALA A 19 -24.70 23.18 21.33
CA ALA A 19 -24.45 24.48 21.95
C ALA A 19 -24.64 24.47 23.49
N ASP A 20 -25.32 23.47 24.02
CA ASP A 20 -25.73 23.32 25.42
C ASP A 20 -24.83 22.42 26.27
N LEU A 21 -23.57 22.26 25.88
CA LEU A 21 -22.63 21.44 26.61
C LEU A 21 -22.06 22.12 27.85
N ILE A 22 -21.99 21.33 28.93
CA ILE A 22 -21.49 21.77 30.23
C ILE A 22 -19.98 22.03 30.16
N GLU A 23 -19.56 23.13 30.77
CA GLU A 23 -18.13 23.38 31.00
C GLU A 23 -17.60 22.52 32.15
N ARG A 24 -16.49 21.83 31.90
CA ARG A 24 -15.84 20.96 32.88
C ARG A 24 -14.36 21.29 33.06
N PRO A 25 -14.04 22.44 33.71
CA PRO A 25 -12.68 22.97 33.82
C PRO A 25 -11.71 21.99 34.51
N ALA A 26 -12.18 21.26 35.52
CA ALA A 26 -11.36 20.29 36.25
C ALA A 26 -10.96 19.10 35.35
N LEU A 27 -11.86 18.68 34.46
CA LEU A 27 -11.60 17.61 33.48
C LEU A 27 -10.62 18.09 32.40
N TRP A 28 -10.79 19.32 31.92
CA TRP A 28 -9.89 19.91 30.93
C TRP A 28 -8.48 20.09 31.47
N ALA A 29 -8.33 20.50 32.74
CA ALA A 29 -7.01 20.63 33.39
C ALA A 29 -6.28 19.27 33.44
N ARG A 30 -7.00 18.16 33.60
CA ARG A 30 -6.39 16.80 33.52
C ARG A 30 -6.03 16.43 32.09
N LEU A 31 -6.85 16.78 31.10
CA LEU A 31 -6.51 16.58 29.68
C LEU A 31 -5.28 17.39 29.27
N ASP A 32 -5.12 18.62 29.80
CA ASP A 32 -3.93 19.45 29.57
C ASP A 32 -2.65 18.81 30.13
N GLN A 33 -2.73 18.12 31.28
CA GLN A 33 -1.61 17.32 31.80
C GLN A 33 -1.23 16.20 30.81
N GLY A 34 -2.21 15.64 30.11
CA GLY A 34 -2.02 14.63 29.09
C GLY A 34 -1.18 15.08 27.90
N LEU A 35 -1.08 16.40 27.66
CA LEU A 35 -0.23 16.95 26.60
C LEU A 35 1.28 16.71 26.84
N GLN A 36 1.67 16.42 28.08
CA GLN A 36 3.05 16.09 28.45
C GLN A 36 3.29 14.58 28.45
N CYS A 37 2.26 13.78 28.16
CA CYS A 37 2.33 12.32 28.19
C CYS A 37 2.13 11.76 26.78
N PRO A 38 2.78 10.62 26.44
CA PRO A 38 2.56 9.95 25.16
C PRO A 38 1.16 9.37 25.04
N LEU A 39 0.47 9.09 26.15
CA LEU A 39 -0.85 8.48 26.14
C LEU A 39 -1.76 9.11 27.21
N THR A 40 -2.96 9.46 26.79
CA THR A 40 -4.10 9.80 27.66
C THR A 40 -5.22 8.81 27.40
N LEU A 41 -5.65 8.08 28.43
CA LEU A 41 -6.76 7.15 28.36
C LEU A 41 -8.05 7.82 28.84
N VAL A 42 -9.10 7.74 28.07
CA VAL A 42 -10.47 8.16 28.44
C VAL A 42 -11.38 6.96 28.33
N VAL A 43 -11.55 6.26 29.44
CA VAL A 43 -12.22 4.95 29.47
C VAL A 43 -13.42 4.99 30.41
N ALA A 44 -14.60 4.80 29.85
CA ALA A 44 -15.86 4.66 30.59
C ALA A 44 -16.92 3.98 29.73
N PRO A 45 -18.01 3.46 30.31
CA PRO A 45 -19.16 2.95 29.56
C PRO A 45 -19.76 4.00 28.60
N GLY A 46 -20.66 3.55 27.73
CA GLY A 46 -21.35 4.44 26.79
C GLY A 46 -22.17 5.54 27.51
N GLY A 47 -22.23 6.73 26.90
CA GLY A 47 -23.05 7.82 27.37
C GLY A 47 -22.51 8.66 28.55
N TYR A 48 -21.29 8.41 29.04
CA TYR A 48 -20.65 9.22 30.07
C TYR A 48 -19.88 10.44 29.52
N GLY A 49 -20.13 10.81 28.29
CA GLY A 49 -19.61 12.05 27.72
C GLY A 49 -18.13 12.05 27.39
N LYS A 50 -17.49 10.89 27.16
CA LYS A 50 -16.07 10.75 26.76
C LYS A 50 -15.70 11.62 25.57
N THR A 51 -16.38 11.40 24.47
CA THR A 51 -16.21 12.11 23.19
C THR A 51 -16.46 13.59 23.36
N SER A 52 -17.57 13.98 24.03
CA SER A 52 -17.93 15.37 24.30
C SER A 52 -16.89 16.09 25.16
N ALA A 53 -16.35 15.41 26.19
CA ALA A 53 -15.34 16.00 27.08
C ALA A 53 -14.04 16.34 26.32
N VAL A 54 -13.56 15.43 25.47
CA VAL A 54 -12.36 15.66 24.67
C VAL A 54 -12.63 16.67 23.56
N ALA A 55 -13.77 16.61 22.90
CA ALA A 55 -14.10 17.53 21.82
C ALA A 55 -14.31 18.97 22.32
N THR A 56 -14.95 19.16 23.49
CA THR A 56 -15.07 20.48 24.12
C THR A 56 -13.72 21.03 24.57
N TRP A 57 -12.86 20.16 25.13
CA TRP A 57 -11.49 20.53 25.47
C TRP A 57 -10.70 21.00 24.23
N LEU A 58 -10.78 20.29 23.11
CA LEU A 58 -10.15 20.68 21.85
C LEU A 58 -10.70 21.99 21.27
N ALA A 59 -12.04 22.21 21.36
CA ALA A 59 -12.68 23.41 20.85
C ALA A 59 -12.26 24.69 21.60
N ARG A 60 -11.92 24.57 22.87
CA ARG A 60 -11.47 25.66 23.75
C ARG A 60 -9.97 25.93 23.73
N ARG A 61 -9.28 25.68 22.65
CA ARG A 61 -7.83 25.86 22.50
C ARG A 61 -7.31 27.08 23.28
N GLN A 62 -6.57 26.82 24.35
CA GLN A 62 -5.93 27.86 25.13
C GLN A 62 -4.73 28.48 24.39
N PRO A 63 -4.26 29.68 24.78
CA PRO A 63 -3.12 30.35 24.11
C PRO A 63 -1.84 29.50 24.03
N GLY A 64 -1.64 28.51 24.91
CA GLY A 64 -0.50 27.57 24.90
C GLY A 64 -0.52 26.52 23.79
N TRP A 65 -1.62 26.37 23.04
CA TRP A 65 -1.76 25.41 21.95
C TRP A 65 -1.17 25.88 20.61
N LYS A 66 -0.58 27.08 20.53
CA LYS A 66 -0.04 27.63 19.27
C LYS A 66 0.99 26.73 18.60
N GLU A 67 1.63 25.83 19.35
CA GLU A 67 2.67 24.92 18.88
C GLU A 67 2.17 23.48 18.65
N ARG A 68 0.87 23.20 18.78
CA ARG A 68 0.29 21.88 18.59
C ARG A 68 -0.90 21.90 17.65
N GLY A 69 -0.99 20.90 16.76
CA GLY A 69 -2.16 20.60 15.96
C GLY A 69 -2.94 19.45 16.56
N ALA A 70 -4.26 19.44 16.39
CA ALA A 70 -5.11 18.34 16.82
C ALA A 70 -5.70 17.64 15.62
N VAL A 71 -5.68 16.32 15.65
CA VAL A 71 -6.25 15.42 14.64
C VAL A 71 -7.20 14.48 15.34
N TRP A 72 -8.39 14.33 14.81
CA TRP A 72 -9.42 13.42 15.31
C TRP A 72 -9.68 12.29 14.33
N TYR A 73 -9.74 11.07 14.83
CA TYR A 73 -10.21 9.93 14.08
C TYR A 73 -11.16 9.09 14.92
N THR A 74 -12.40 8.88 14.42
CA THR A 74 -13.37 7.97 15.00
C THR A 74 -13.25 6.62 14.35
N VAL A 75 -12.87 5.62 15.14
CA VAL A 75 -12.61 4.25 14.69
C VAL A 75 -13.91 3.55 14.27
N ASP A 76 -13.86 2.85 13.14
CA ASP A 76 -14.98 2.02 12.66
C ASP A 76 -14.66 0.53 12.82
N SER A 77 -15.67 -0.31 12.83
CA SER A 77 -15.52 -1.77 12.79
C SER A 77 -14.81 -2.28 11.52
N LEU A 78 -14.83 -1.48 10.44
CA LEU A 78 -14.10 -1.73 9.20
C LEU A 78 -12.58 -1.60 9.34
N ASP A 79 -12.12 -0.98 10.43
CA ASP A 79 -10.68 -0.84 10.73
C ASP A 79 -10.07 -2.12 11.34
N ALA A 80 -10.82 -3.22 11.36
CA ALA A 80 -10.34 -4.49 11.93
C ALA A 80 -8.99 -4.98 11.35
N PRO A 81 -8.67 -4.86 10.05
CA PRO A 81 -7.31 -5.13 9.56
C PRO A 81 -6.31 -4.09 10.09
N PRO A 82 -5.16 -4.52 10.67
CA PRO A 82 -4.16 -3.60 11.24
C PRO A 82 -3.67 -2.52 10.26
N SER A 83 -3.51 -2.88 9.00
CA SER A 83 -3.07 -1.96 7.94
C SER A 83 -4.13 -0.95 7.56
N SER A 84 -5.41 -1.35 7.54
CA SER A 84 -6.53 -0.45 7.26
C SER A 84 -6.63 0.62 8.34
N PHE A 85 -6.60 0.20 9.61
CA PHE A 85 -6.64 1.13 10.72
C PHE A 85 -5.47 2.13 10.69
N LEU A 86 -4.25 1.64 10.47
CA LEU A 86 -3.09 2.50 10.37
C LEU A 86 -3.21 3.48 9.18
N ALA A 87 -3.71 3.03 8.02
CA ALA A 87 -3.92 3.88 6.85
C ALA A 87 -4.91 5.02 7.15
N GLN A 88 -5.99 4.73 7.88
CA GLN A 88 -6.95 5.75 8.29
C GLN A 88 -6.33 6.76 9.25
N VAL A 89 -5.54 6.29 10.22
CA VAL A 89 -4.81 7.19 11.14
C VAL A 89 -3.84 8.08 10.38
N VAL A 90 -3.11 7.54 9.42
CA VAL A 90 -2.20 8.32 8.56
C VAL A 90 -2.98 9.35 7.74
N SER A 91 -4.11 8.97 7.15
CA SER A 91 -4.99 9.88 6.42
C SER A 91 -5.52 11.00 7.30
N ALA A 92 -5.88 10.68 8.55
CA ALA A 92 -6.30 11.68 9.51
C ALA A 92 -5.16 12.68 9.85
N VAL A 93 -3.94 12.18 10.03
CA VAL A 93 -2.77 13.05 10.26
C VAL A 93 -2.51 13.95 9.06
N GLN A 94 -2.61 13.42 7.84
CA GLN A 94 -2.44 14.21 6.62
C GLN A 94 -3.53 15.26 6.43
N ALA A 95 -4.77 14.97 6.83
CA ALA A 95 -5.84 15.97 6.80
C ALA A 95 -5.55 17.17 7.71
N GLY A 96 -4.90 16.94 8.85
CA GLY A 96 -4.46 17.99 9.78
C GLY A 96 -3.13 18.65 9.39
N PHE A 97 -2.26 17.92 8.72
CA PHE A 97 -0.91 18.35 8.31
C PHE A 97 -0.66 17.93 6.85
N PRO A 98 -1.14 18.68 5.87
CA PRO A 98 -1.00 18.34 4.45
C PRO A 98 0.46 18.14 4.05
N GLY A 99 0.72 17.05 3.30
CA GLY A 99 2.07 16.66 2.86
C GLY A 99 2.92 15.95 3.91
N SER A 100 2.39 15.67 5.10
CA SER A 100 3.06 14.86 6.13
C SER A 100 2.90 13.36 5.90
N CYS A 101 3.64 12.56 6.68
CA CYS A 101 3.58 11.08 6.67
C CYS A 101 3.79 10.45 5.28
N SER A 102 4.55 11.12 4.41
CA SER A 102 4.78 10.64 3.04
C SER A 102 5.49 9.29 3.02
N GLN A 103 6.42 9.04 3.93
CA GLN A 103 7.13 7.76 4.02
C GLN A 103 6.21 6.65 4.55
N THR A 104 5.43 6.95 5.60
CA THR A 104 4.43 5.99 6.09
C THR A 104 3.37 5.69 5.03
N CYS A 105 2.92 6.69 4.25
CA CYS A 105 2.00 6.46 3.13
C CYS A 105 2.62 5.57 2.07
N GLN A 106 3.84 5.86 1.64
CA GLN A 106 4.56 5.03 0.70
C GLN A 106 4.75 3.59 1.21
N MET A 107 4.93 3.43 2.52
CA MET A 107 5.00 2.11 3.15
C MET A 107 3.63 1.42 3.26
N LEU A 108 2.56 2.16 3.45
CA LEU A 108 1.20 1.67 3.43
C LEU A 108 0.72 1.34 2.03
N GLU A 109 1.15 2.05 1.01
CA GLU A 109 0.84 1.83 -0.39
C GLU A 109 1.66 0.70 -1.06
N GLY A 110 2.69 0.12 -0.45
CA GLY A 110 3.53 -0.98 -0.96
C GLY A 110 3.08 -2.37 -0.47
N ALA A 111 2.84 -3.36 -1.33
CA ALA A 111 2.64 -4.76 -0.91
C ALA A 111 3.93 -5.59 -1.12
N PRO A 112 4.33 -6.52 -0.23
CA PRO A 112 3.63 -7.06 0.92
C PRO A 112 3.67 -6.10 2.09
N LEU A 113 2.66 -6.22 2.94
CA LEU A 113 2.58 -5.43 4.15
C LEU A 113 3.87 -5.59 4.95
N SER A 114 4.52 -4.46 5.18
CA SER A 114 5.56 -4.39 6.19
C SER A 114 5.00 -4.91 7.50
N PRO A 115 5.81 -5.56 8.35
CA PRO A 115 5.38 -5.84 9.70
C PRO A 115 4.81 -4.56 10.30
N ILE A 116 3.62 -4.67 10.88
CA ILE A 116 2.84 -3.53 11.34
C ILE A 116 3.61 -2.65 12.34
N GLU A 117 4.52 -3.27 13.09
CA GLU A 117 5.42 -2.60 14.04
C GLU A 117 6.38 -1.63 13.34
N GLN A 118 6.81 -1.96 12.13
CA GLN A 118 7.70 -1.09 11.35
C GLN A 118 6.95 0.11 10.80
N LEU A 119 5.72 -0.09 10.37
CA LEU A 119 4.83 1.00 9.99
C LEU A 119 4.60 1.95 11.17
N ALA A 120 4.43 1.41 12.38
CA ALA A 120 4.30 2.21 13.59
C ALA A 120 5.57 3.02 13.90
N ILE A 121 6.75 2.42 13.73
CA ILE A 121 8.03 3.11 13.93
C ILE A 121 8.19 4.22 12.88
N GLN A 122 7.89 3.94 11.61
CA GLN A 122 7.97 4.95 10.56
C GLN A 122 6.98 6.11 10.81
N LEU A 123 5.74 5.79 11.18
CA LEU A 123 4.76 6.80 11.57
C LEU A 123 5.28 7.67 12.73
N THR A 124 5.97 7.06 13.69
CA THR A 124 6.60 7.79 14.80
C THR A 124 7.65 8.79 14.29
N GLN A 125 8.47 8.39 13.31
CA GLN A 125 9.48 9.25 12.70
C GLN A 125 8.85 10.38 11.88
N ASP A 126 7.83 10.06 11.11
CA ASP A 126 7.09 11.05 10.31
C ASP A 126 6.39 12.08 11.23
N ILE A 127 5.81 11.63 12.35
CA ILE A 127 5.21 12.51 13.35
C ILE A 127 6.27 13.38 14.05
N ALA A 128 7.46 12.82 14.31
CA ALA A 128 8.55 13.60 14.91
C ALA A 128 9.04 14.74 13.99
N ALA A 129 8.89 14.57 12.68
CA ALA A 129 9.27 15.55 11.66
C ALA A 129 8.19 16.63 11.42
N LEU A 130 7.01 16.54 12.06
CA LEU A 130 5.95 17.53 11.89
C LEU A 130 6.40 18.93 12.36
N PRO A 131 5.94 19.99 11.70
CA PRO A 131 6.31 21.37 12.04
C PRO A 131 5.76 21.83 13.39
N LYS A 132 4.77 21.12 13.94
CA LYS A 132 4.15 21.35 15.23
C LYS A 132 3.88 20.03 15.94
N GLY A 133 3.79 20.05 17.26
CA GLY A 133 3.36 18.86 18.01
C GLY A 133 1.95 18.40 17.60
N LEU A 134 1.70 17.12 17.72
CA LEU A 134 0.45 16.46 17.34
C LEU A 134 -0.30 15.96 18.57
N VAL A 135 -1.58 16.33 18.67
CA VAL A 135 -2.56 15.65 19.53
C VAL A 135 -3.41 14.77 18.64
N LEU A 136 -3.19 13.47 18.72
CA LEU A 136 -3.94 12.49 17.95
C LEU A 136 -5.05 11.90 18.82
N VAL A 137 -6.30 12.15 18.46
CA VAL A 137 -7.46 11.59 19.15
C VAL A 137 -7.99 10.40 18.38
N LEU A 138 -8.03 9.24 19.01
CA LEU A 138 -8.68 8.04 18.53
C LEU A 138 -9.94 7.80 19.35
N ASP A 139 -11.08 7.93 18.70
CA ASP A 139 -12.39 7.77 19.36
C ASP A 139 -13.03 6.43 18.99
N ASP A 140 -13.84 5.90 19.89
CA ASP A 140 -14.54 4.61 19.75
C ASP A 140 -13.62 3.39 19.51
N CYS A 141 -12.42 3.41 20.08
CA CYS A 141 -11.41 2.36 19.88
C CYS A 141 -11.87 0.95 20.31
N HIS A 142 -12.94 0.84 21.08
CA HIS A 142 -13.55 -0.45 21.44
C HIS A 142 -14.18 -1.20 20.25
N LYS A 143 -14.37 -0.55 19.11
CA LYS A 143 -14.89 -1.18 17.89
C LYS A 143 -13.88 -2.13 17.24
N VAL A 144 -12.59 -2.00 17.59
CA VAL A 144 -11.51 -2.86 17.14
C VAL A 144 -10.99 -3.68 18.31
N GLU A 145 -11.50 -4.90 18.47
CA GLU A 145 -11.20 -5.76 19.62
C GLU A 145 -9.98 -6.67 19.42
N GLN A 146 -9.51 -6.84 18.19
CA GLN A 146 -8.43 -7.77 17.88
C GLN A 146 -7.08 -7.25 18.37
N THR A 147 -6.43 -8.02 19.23
CA THR A 147 -5.08 -7.70 19.76
C THR A 147 -4.05 -7.47 18.65
N ALA A 148 -4.13 -8.23 17.57
CA ALA A 148 -3.24 -8.06 16.41
C ALA A 148 -3.41 -6.70 15.72
N THR A 149 -4.64 -6.18 15.66
CA THR A 149 -4.93 -4.88 15.05
C THR A 149 -4.38 -3.72 15.86
N LEU A 150 -4.30 -3.86 17.18
CA LEU A 150 -3.90 -2.80 18.10
C LEU A 150 -2.43 -2.91 18.55
N GLY A 151 -1.72 -3.97 18.18
CA GLY A 151 -0.31 -4.20 18.56
C GLY A 151 0.64 -3.09 18.09
N TRP A 152 0.37 -2.50 16.93
CA TRP A 152 1.16 -1.40 16.42
C TRP A 152 1.02 -0.11 17.25
N LEU A 153 -0.13 0.10 17.90
CA LEU A 153 -0.35 1.23 18.80
C LEU A 153 0.54 1.14 20.05
N GLU A 154 0.76 -0.05 20.57
CA GLU A 154 1.72 -0.24 21.66
C GLU A 154 3.11 0.22 21.22
N THR A 155 3.52 -0.12 20.01
CA THR A 155 4.81 0.32 19.43
C THR A 155 4.85 1.83 19.23
N LEU A 156 3.79 2.43 18.69
CA LEU A 156 3.66 3.89 18.53
C LEU A 156 3.79 4.61 19.88
N VAL A 157 3.06 4.16 20.90
CA VAL A 157 3.07 4.76 22.24
C VAL A 157 4.42 4.56 22.94
N ARG A 158 5.05 3.39 22.78
CA ARG A 158 6.36 3.08 23.35
C ARG A 158 7.47 3.98 22.80
N HIS A 159 7.41 4.29 21.51
CA HIS A 159 8.40 5.09 20.80
C HIS A 159 7.93 6.53 20.51
N ALA A 160 6.83 6.95 21.14
CA ALA A 160 6.22 8.25 20.90
C ALA A 160 7.25 9.38 21.11
N PRO A 161 7.42 10.28 20.13
CA PRO A 161 8.25 11.46 20.30
C PRO A 161 7.58 12.43 21.29
N PRO A 162 8.33 13.34 21.93
CA PRO A 162 7.77 14.33 22.86
C PRO A 162 6.71 15.23 22.25
N THR A 163 6.69 15.31 20.92
CA THR A 163 5.73 16.08 20.14
C THR A 163 4.39 15.37 19.94
N LEU A 164 4.29 14.05 20.23
CA LEU A 164 3.06 13.27 20.08
C LEU A 164 2.37 13.10 21.44
N SER A 165 1.08 13.44 21.50
CA SER A 165 0.17 13.09 22.58
C SER A 165 -1.02 12.32 21.99
N LEU A 166 -1.12 11.02 22.28
CA LEU A 166 -2.23 10.18 21.86
C LEU A 166 -3.33 10.24 22.91
N VAL A 167 -4.55 10.55 22.50
CA VAL A 167 -5.76 10.46 23.31
C VAL A 167 -6.58 9.29 22.83
N TRP A 168 -6.72 8.28 23.70
CA TRP A 168 -7.46 7.06 23.46
C TRP A 168 -8.82 7.11 24.12
N ILE A 169 -9.88 7.11 23.34
CA ILE A 169 -11.27 7.10 23.85
C ILE A 169 -11.88 5.73 23.58
N SER A 170 -12.30 5.05 24.64
CA SER A 170 -12.83 3.69 24.53
C SER A 170 -13.84 3.38 25.63
N ARG A 171 -14.59 2.28 25.45
CA ARG A 171 -15.44 1.71 26.50
C ARG A 171 -14.68 0.76 27.43
N CYS A 172 -13.58 0.19 26.95
CA CYS A 172 -12.73 -0.76 27.66
C CYS A 172 -11.27 -0.32 27.61
N ASP A 173 -10.45 -0.91 28.46
CA ASP A 173 -9.01 -0.68 28.47
C ASP A 173 -8.39 -1.14 27.14
N PRO A 174 -7.28 -0.50 26.71
CA PRO A 174 -6.55 -0.95 25.53
C PRO A 174 -6.02 -2.38 25.75
N PRO A 175 -6.00 -3.24 24.71
CA PRO A 175 -5.54 -4.62 24.82
C PRO A 175 -4.02 -4.78 24.90
N PHE A 176 -3.30 -3.70 25.13
CA PHE A 176 -1.85 -3.69 25.34
C PHE A 176 -1.50 -3.16 26.74
N SER A 177 -0.31 -3.53 27.22
CA SER A 177 0.09 -3.20 28.59
C SER A 177 0.48 -1.73 28.75
N VAL A 178 -0.25 -1.00 29.58
CA VAL A 178 0.05 0.38 29.99
C VAL A 178 0.80 0.46 31.33
N ALA A 179 1.10 -0.69 31.95
CA ALA A 179 1.73 -0.74 33.28
C ALA A 179 3.05 0.01 33.35
N ARG A 180 3.86 -0.09 32.30
CA ARG A 180 5.15 0.63 32.21
C ARG A 180 4.98 2.15 32.14
N LEU A 181 4.00 2.62 31.37
CA LEU A 181 3.70 4.07 31.27
C LEU A 181 3.20 4.60 32.60
N ARG A 182 2.35 3.82 33.29
CA ARG A 182 1.81 4.16 34.59
C ARG A 182 2.92 4.25 35.65
N SER A 183 3.85 3.29 35.68
CA SER A 183 4.98 3.30 36.60
C SER A 183 5.96 4.46 36.35
N GLN A 184 6.02 4.99 35.12
CA GLN A 184 6.85 6.11 34.73
C GLN A 184 6.16 7.46 34.82
N SER A 185 4.91 7.52 35.29
CA SER A 185 4.07 8.73 35.31
C SER A 185 3.91 9.38 33.90
N ARG A 186 3.93 8.57 32.86
CA ARG A 186 3.80 8.97 31.46
C ARG A 186 2.42 8.65 30.89
N LEU A 187 1.43 8.48 31.75
CA LEU A 187 0.05 8.16 31.42
C LEU A 187 -0.90 9.05 32.21
N VAL A 188 -1.86 9.63 31.54
CA VAL A 188 -3.03 10.26 32.17
C VAL A 188 -4.23 9.36 31.95
N GLU A 189 -4.97 9.07 33.01
CA GLU A 189 -6.16 8.21 32.95
C GLU A 189 -7.39 9.02 33.44
N LEU A 190 -8.38 9.10 32.57
CA LEU A 190 -9.71 9.57 32.91
C LEU A 190 -10.63 8.36 32.92
N ARG A 191 -11.14 8.04 34.10
CA ARG A 191 -11.98 6.89 34.34
C ARG A 191 -13.43 7.30 34.57
N LEU A 192 -14.30 6.33 34.79
CA LEU A 192 -15.71 6.55 35.05
C LEU A 192 -15.94 7.64 36.14
N ALA A 193 -15.25 7.55 37.28
CA ALA A 193 -15.40 8.50 38.38
C ALA A 193 -15.05 9.96 38.01
N ASP A 194 -14.16 10.15 37.02
CA ASP A 194 -13.80 11.49 36.52
C ASP A 194 -14.84 12.03 35.54
N LEU A 195 -15.54 11.14 34.84
CA LEU A 195 -16.48 11.48 33.77
C LEU A 195 -17.92 11.59 34.27
N GLN A 196 -18.26 10.98 35.39
CA GLN A 196 -19.57 11.14 36.01
C GLN A 196 -19.91 12.62 36.24
N LEU A 197 -21.14 12.99 35.93
CA LEU A 197 -21.65 14.31 36.20
C LEU A 197 -21.87 14.47 37.71
N ARG A 198 -21.43 15.61 38.24
CA ARG A 198 -21.69 16.00 39.64
C ARG A 198 -23.04 16.65 39.77
N ALA A 199 -23.58 16.72 40.99
CA ALA A 199 -24.88 17.30 41.25
C ALA A 199 -25.02 18.78 40.76
N ALA A 200 -23.97 19.55 40.90
CA ALA A 200 -23.95 20.93 40.40
C ALA A 200 -23.98 20.98 38.85
N GLU A 201 -23.31 20.02 38.16
CA GLU A 201 -23.34 19.90 36.72
C GLU A 201 -24.72 19.44 36.23
N VAL A 202 -25.33 18.48 36.92
CA VAL A 202 -26.71 18.02 36.67
C VAL A 202 -27.72 19.15 36.87
N GLN A 203 -27.58 19.93 37.94
CA GLN A 203 -28.42 21.11 38.21
C GLN A 203 -28.34 22.10 37.03
N SER A 204 -27.15 22.46 36.61
CA SER A 204 -26.92 23.42 35.52
C SER A 204 -27.53 22.94 34.19
N VAL A 205 -27.47 21.65 33.88
CA VAL A 205 -28.12 21.07 32.68
C VAL A 205 -29.63 21.21 32.75
N LEU A 206 -30.21 20.83 33.88
CA LEU A 206 -31.65 20.87 34.05
C LEU A 206 -32.19 22.33 34.00
N GLU A 207 -31.50 23.25 34.68
CA GLU A 207 -31.88 24.68 34.70
C GLU A 207 -31.78 25.26 33.27
N THR A 208 -30.75 24.91 32.50
CA THR A 208 -30.62 25.37 31.12
C THR A 208 -31.73 24.81 30.23
N HIS A 209 -32.13 23.56 30.45
CA HIS A 209 -33.13 22.88 29.62
C HIS A 209 -34.55 23.23 29.97
N MET A 210 -34.85 23.32 31.27
CA MET A 210 -36.19 23.57 31.77
C MET A 210 -36.51 25.08 31.91
N HIS A 211 -35.48 25.93 31.85
CA HIS A 211 -35.60 27.36 32.08
C HIS A 211 -36.19 27.74 33.45
N GLU A 212 -36.04 26.85 34.43
CA GLU A 212 -36.53 26.97 35.79
C GLU A 212 -35.41 26.65 36.79
N PRO A 213 -35.36 27.26 37.97
CA PRO A 213 -34.40 26.95 39.01
C PRO A 213 -34.66 25.54 39.56
N VAL A 214 -33.61 24.72 39.62
CA VAL A 214 -33.68 23.34 40.10
C VAL A 214 -33.17 23.27 41.56
N PRO A 215 -33.93 22.75 42.50
CA PRO A 215 -33.46 22.56 43.89
C PRO A 215 -32.21 21.66 43.94
N PRO A 216 -31.16 22.02 44.68
CA PRO A 216 -29.94 21.23 44.81
C PRO A 216 -30.21 19.79 45.27
N THR A 217 -31.16 19.63 46.20
CA THR A 217 -31.56 18.31 46.71
C THR A 217 -32.17 17.43 45.62
N LEU A 218 -32.88 18.02 44.66
CA LEU A 218 -33.42 17.30 43.51
C LEU A 218 -32.31 16.86 42.54
N ALA A 219 -31.35 17.77 42.28
CA ALA A 219 -30.19 17.48 41.47
C ALA A 219 -29.30 16.38 42.09
N GLU A 220 -29.10 16.42 43.43
CA GLU A 220 -28.36 15.35 44.14
C GLU A 220 -29.07 14.00 44.03
N ARG A 221 -30.37 13.95 44.23
CA ARG A 221 -31.17 12.72 44.09
C ARG A 221 -31.13 12.19 42.69
N LEU A 222 -31.25 13.06 41.68
CA LEU A 222 -31.20 12.64 40.29
C LEU A 222 -29.78 12.16 39.90
N THR A 223 -28.74 12.85 40.40
CA THR A 223 -27.35 12.45 40.18
C THR A 223 -27.10 11.04 40.76
N ALA A 224 -27.57 10.79 41.98
CA ALA A 224 -27.45 9.50 42.62
C ALA A 224 -28.22 8.40 41.82
N HIS A 225 -29.42 8.78 41.33
CA HIS A 225 -30.26 7.86 40.56
C HIS A 225 -29.67 7.49 39.18
N LEU A 226 -29.10 8.49 38.46
CA LEU A 226 -28.47 8.27 37.17
C LEU A 226 -26.98 7.89 37.31
N GLU A 227 -26.44 7.85 38.53
CA GLU A 227 -24.98 7.63 38.76
C GLU A 227 -24.11 8.57 37.94
N GLY A 228 -24.54 9.81 37.74
CA GLY A 228 -23.83 10.81 36.91
C GLY A 228 -23.78 10.47 35.43
N TRP A 229 -24.66 9.62 34.92
CA TRP A 229 -24.71 9.24 33.50
C TRP A 229 -25.28 10.38 32.64
N GLY A 230 -24.37 11.02 31.86
CA GLY A 230 -24.71 12.22 31.08
C GLY A 230 -25.77 11.99 30.00
N ALA A 231 -25.71 10.83 29.30
CA ALA A 231 -26.70 10.51 28.28
C ALA A 231 -28.07 10.25 28.91
N GLY A 232 -28.12 9.57 30.07
CA GLY A 232 -29.36 9.37 30.82
C GLY A 232 -29.97 10.71 31.27
N LEU A 233 -29.16 11.63 31.76
CA LEU A 233 -29.60 12.96 32.09
C LEU A 233 -30.22 13.71 30.90
N ARG A 234 -29.55 13.65 29.75
CA ARG A 234 -30.06 14.29 28.54
C ARG A 234 -31.35 13.63 28.04
N LEU A 235 -31.44 12.30 28.10
CA LEU A 235 -32.64 11.56 27.80
C LEU A 235 -33.81 11.98 28.69
N LEU A 236 -33.51 12.13 29.98
CA LEU A 236 -34.50 12.55 30.97
C LEU A 236 -34.95 13.99 30.68
N ALA A 237 -34.03 14.90 30.47
CA ALA A 237 -34.31 16.31 30.19
C ALA A 237 -35.18 16.52 28.93
N LEU A 238 -35.00 15.68 27.89
CA LEU A 238 -35.85 15.67 26.70
C LEU A 238 -37.28 15.16 26.97
N SER A 239 -37.45 14.30 27.95
CA SER A 239 -38.75 13.69 28.29
C SER A 239 -39.51 14.48 29.35
N LEU A 240 -38.80 15.09 30.30
CA LEU A 240 -39.39 15.84 31.40
C LEU A 240 -39.09 17.34 31.19
N ARG A 241 -40.13 18.14 31.14
CA ARG A 241 -40.05 19.56 30.80
C ARG A 241 -40.11 20.50 32.01
N THR A 242 -40.50 19.98 33.16
CA THR A 242 -40.66 20.79 34.40
C THR A 242 -39.96 20.12 35.57
N VAL A 243 -39.59 20.94 36.57
CA VAL A 243 -38.98 20.47 37.82
C VAL A 243 -39.93 19.53 38.59
N ASP A 244 -41.24 19.82 38.53
CA ASP A 244 -42.26 18.97 39.18
C ASP A 244 -42.37 17.57 38.55
N GLU A 245 -42.20 17.45 37.24
CA GLU A 245 -42.18 16.16 36.55
C GLU A 245 -40.96 15.34 36.97
N VAL A 246 -39.76 15.98 37.12
CA VAL A 246 -38.58 15.32 37.65
C VAL A 246 -38.76 14.85 39.08
N ALA A 247 -39.39 15.69 39.93
CA ALA A 247 -39.68 15.38 41.31
C ALA A 247 -40.68 14.17 41.41
N HIS A 248 -41.72 14.20 40.58
CA HIS A 248 -42.69 13.12 40.49
C HIS A 248 -42.07 11.81 39.99
N TYR A 249 -41.17 11.89 38.97
CA TYR A 249 -40.41 10.75 38.47
C TYR A 249 -39.61 10.10 39.60
N LEU A 250 -38.90 10.84 40.39
CA LEU A 250 -38.09 10.36 41.52
C LEU A 250 -38.90 9.88 42.73
N GLN A 251 -40.22 10.13 42.80
CA GLN A 251 -41.09 9.63 43.84
C GLN A 251 -41.71 8.26 43.55
N ARG A 252 -41.53 7.69 42.34
CA ARG A 252 -42.04 6.40 41.96
C ARG A 252 -41.26 5.28 42.68
N PRO A 253 -41.91 4.41 43.50
CA PRO A 253 -41.22 3.39 44.29
C PRO A 253 -40.63 2.24 43.43
N ASP A 254 -41.11 2.07 42.22
CA ASP A 254 -40.77 0.94 41.34
C ASP A 254 -39.86 1.35 40.19
N LEU A 255 -38.99 2.35 40.38
CA LEU A 255 -38.00 2.70 39.39
C LEU A 255 -37.04 1.52 39.09
N PRO A 256 -37.00 1.04 37.84
CA PRO A 256 -36.23 -0.15 37.54
C PRO A 256 -34.71 0.09 37.68
N PRO A 257 -33.92 -0.96 38.00
CA PRO A 257 -32.46 -0.91 37.96
C PRO A 257 -31.92 -0.46 36.59
N GLN A 258 -30.69 0.03 36.56
CA GLN A 258 -30.09 0.72 35.40
C GLN A 258 -30.42 0.16 33.98
N PRO A 259 -30.40 -1.13 33.68
CA PRO A 259 -30.79 -1.63 32.36
C PRO A 259 -32.27 -1.39 32.03
N GLN A 260 -33.11 -1.41 33.02
CA GLN A 260 -34.57 -1.22 32.89
C GLN A 260 -35.00 0.25 32.86
N ILE A 261 -34.18 1.16 33.41
CA ILE A 261 -34.40 2.61 33.25
C ILE A 261 -34.24 2.98 31.77
N PHE A 262 -33.28 2.37 31.09
CA PHE A 262 -33.06 2.56 29.67
C PHE A 262 -34.28 2.07 28.85
N GLU A 263 -34.83 0.91 29.13
CA GLU A 263 -36.07 0.43 28.52
C GLU A 263 -37.28 1.33 28.88
N TYR A 264 -37.38 1.81 30.10
CA TYR A 264 -38.44 2.75 30.51
C TYR A 264 -38.32 4.09 29.73
N PHE A 265 -37.13 4.70 29.66
CA PHE A 265 -36.97 5.95 28.91
C PHE A 265 -37.27 5.79 27.44
N ILE A 266 -36.87 4.69 26.82
CA ILE A 266 -37.21 4.44 25.42
C ILE A 266 -38.73 4.17 25.28
N ALA A 267 -39.35 3.47 26.21
CA ALA A 267 -40.77 3.31 26.15
C ALA A 267 -41.51 4.65 26.29
N GLU A 268 -41.05 5.52 27.19
CA GLU A 268 -41.68 6.84 27.40
C GLU A 268 -41.34 7.81 26.25
N VAL A 269 -40.10 7.83 25.77
CA VAL A 269 -39.74 8.66 24.64
C VAL A 269 -40.44 8.15 23.37
N LEU A 270 -40.37 6.86 23.08
CA LEU A 270 -41.09 6.31 21.94
C LEU A 270 -42.60 6.49 22.04
N ALA A 271 -43.18 6.26 23.21
CA ALA A 271 -44.64 6.37 23.41
C ALA A 271 -45.15 7.83 23.32
N SER A 272 -44.29 8.81 23.58
CA SER A 272 -44.65 10.23 23.47
C SER A 272 -44.71 10.72 21.99
N HIS A 273 -44.24 9.92 21.03
CA HIS A 273 -44.26 10.28 19.62
C HIS A 273 -45.34 9.50 18.86
N PRO A 274 -45.82 10.06 17.73
CA PRO A 274 -46.78 9.37 16.85
C PRO A 274 -46.29 7.98 16.42
N THR A 275 -47.18 7.01 16.28
CA THR A 275 -46.84 5.65 15.86
C THR A 275 -46.02 5.58 14.59
N ALA A 276 -46.26 6.49 13.65
CA ALA A 276 -45.50 6.59 12.42
C ALA A 276 -44.00 6.95 12.68
N ILE A 277 -43.73 7.82 13.66
CA ILE A 277 -42.38 8.17 14.08
C ILE A 277 -41.72 7.00 14.84
N GLN A 278 -42.48 6.32 15.71
CA GLN A 278 -41.98 5.12 16.39
C GLN A 278 -41.52 4.05 15.38
N SER A 279 -42.35 3.77 14.38
CA SER A 279 -42.02 2.80 13.33
C SER A 279 -40.79 3.26 12.52
N PHE A 280 -40.71 4.53 12.16
CA PHE A 280 -39.55 5.10 11.47
C PHE A 280 -38.27 4.92 12.28
N LEU A 281 -38.25 5.27 13.57
CA LEU A 281 -37.11 5.12 14.45
C LEU A 281 -36.67 3.65 14.57
N LEU A 282 -37.61 2.73 14.76
CA LEU A 282 -37.31 1.29 14.88
C LEU A 282 -36.67 0.76 13.60
N TYR A 283 -37.30 0.92 12.47
CA TYR A 283 -36.83 0.33 11.22
C TYR A 283 -35.57 1.03 10.71
N SER A 284 -35.48 2.36 10.83
CA SER A 284 -34.29 3.12 10.39
C SER A 284 -33.05 2.85 11.27
N SER A 285 -33.23 2.30 12.49
CA SER A 285 -32.11 1.91 13.35
C SER A 285 -31.21 0.82 12.74
N LEU A 286 -31.72 0.03 11.81
CA LEU A 286 -30.95 -0.99 11.09
C LEU A 286 -30.05 -0.41 10.00
N LEU A 287 -30.33 0.81 9.56
CA LEU A 287 -29.57 1.43 8.47
C LEU A 287 -28.16 1.79 8.94
N PRO A 288 -27.14 1.58 8.07
CA PRO A 288 -25.78 2.04 8.35
C PRO A 288 -25.69 3.56 8.54
N SER A 289 -26.43 4.29 7.72
CA SER A 289 -26.58 5.74 7.77
C SER A 289 -28.04 6.14 7.51
N LEU A 290 -28.43 7.30 8.00
CA LEU A 290 -29.74 7.88 7.77
C LEU A 290 -29.65 8.91 6.65
N HIS A 291 -30.23 8.58 5.49
CA HIS A 291 -30.39 9.48 4.35
C HIS A 291 -31.81 9.36 3.84
N PRO A 292 -32.50 10.46 3.49
CA PRO A 292 -33.89 10.41 3.07
C PRO A 292 -34.19 9.39 2.00
N GLU A 293 -33.40 9.37 0.92
CA GLU A 293 -33.58 8.41 -0.17
C GLU A 293 -33.36 6.95 0.25
N LEU A 294 -32.34 6.68 1.11
CA LEU A 294 -32.10 5.34 1.65
C LEU A 294 -33.28 4.90 2.52
N CYS A 295 -33.76 5.79 3.40
CA CYS A 295 -34.93 5.52 4.23
C CYS A 295 -36.16 5.24 3.35
N ALA A 296 -36.42 6.05 2.31
CA ALA A 296 -37.56 5.87 1.43
C ALA A 296 -37.56 4.53 0.67
N VAL A 297 -36.39 4.00 0.34
CA VAL A 297 -36.25 2.72 -0.35
C VAL A 297 -36.24 1.55 0.65
N ALA A 298 -35.46 1.67 1.72
CA ALA A 298 -35.20 0.56 2.62
C ALA A 298 -36.38 0.23 3.56
N LEU A 299 -37.12 1.24 4.03
CA LEU A 299 -38.13 1.08 5.07
C LEU A 299 -39.49 0.58 4.55
N ARG A 300 -39.69 0.45 3.24
CA ARG A 300 -40.92 -0.13 2.69
C ARG A 300 -41.02 -1.63 3.04
N PRO A 301 -42.21 -2.17 3.26
CA PRO A 301 -43.53 -1.49 3.32
C PRO A 301 -43.85 -0.91 4.72
N ALA A 302 -42.96 -1.07 5.72
CA ALA A 302 -43.20 -0.70 7.11
C ALA A 302 -43.40 0.82 7.34
N VAL A 303 -42.82 1.63 6.45
CA VAL A 303 -42.95 3.10 6.47
C VAL A 303 -43.40 3.58 5.09
N ASP A 304 -44.35 4.48 5.07
CA ASP A 304 -44.84 5.11 3.84
C ASP A 304 -43.79 6.05 3.25
N ALA A 305 -43.38 5.79 2.03
CA ALA A 305 -42.32 6.54 1.36
C ALA A 305 -42.66 8.02 1.15
N GLU A 306 -43.93 8.37 0.97
CA GLU A 306 -44.34 9.76 0.80
C GLU A 306 -44.20 10.56 2.10
N GLN A 307 -44.16 9.87 3.27
CA GLN A 307 -44.04 10.49 4.58
C GLN A 307 -42.61 10.48 5.14
N VAL A 308 -41.68 9.78 4.48
CA VAL A 308 -40.30 9.61 4.99
C VAL A 308 -39.61 10.93 5.22
N ASP A 309 -39.72 11.88 4.29
CA ASP A 309 -39.09 13.20 4.43
C ASP A 309 -39.65 13.97 5.63
N ALA A 310 -40.96 13.92 5.85
CA ALA A 310 -41.59 14.56 6.99
C ALA A 310 -41.14 13.89 8.31
N GLN A 311 -41.09 12.55 8.34
CA GLN A 311 -40.64 11.79 9.49
C GLN A 311 -39.15 12.01 9.80
N PHE A 312 -38.33 12.04 8.76
CA PHE A 312 -36.91 12.32 8.85
C PHE A 312 -36.65 13.70 9.41
N ASN A 313 -37.31 14.71 8.86
CA ASN A 313 -37.22 16.10 9.37
C ASN A 313 -37.72 16.23 10.79
N TYR A 314 -38.80 15.51 11.15
CA TYR A 314 -39.31 15.45 12.53
C TYR A 314 -38.21 14.91 13.48
N VAL A 315 -37.55 13.82 13.13
CA VAL A 315 -36.47 13.21 13.94
C VAL A 315 -35.31 14.19 14.13
N LEU A 316 -34.94 14.95 13.08
CA LEU A 316 -33.89 15.98 13.17
C LEU A 316 -34.30 17.16 14.05
N GLN A 317 -35.51 17.70 13.85
CA GLN A 317 -36.04 18.88 14.60
C GLN A 317 -36.20 18.59 16.08
N HIS A 318 -36.57 17.35 16.46
CA HIS A 318 -36.72 16.92 17.84
C HIS A 318 -35.44 16.35 18.45
N ASN A 319 -34.29 16.41 17.72
CA ASN A 319 -32.99 15.92 18.18
C ASN A 319 -33.02 14.48 18.73
N LEU A 320 -33.75 13.58 18.08
CA LEU A 320 -33.95 12.20 18.53
C LEU A 320 -32.66 11.36 18.36
N PHE A 321 -31.60 11.73 19.06
CA PHE A 321 -30.29 11.06 19.11
C PHE A 321 -29.64 10.85 17.75
N VAL A 322 -29.82 11.80 16.84
CA VAL A 322 -29.27 11.79 15.50
C VAL A 322 -28.06 12.69 15.47
N LEU A 323 -26.96 12.16 14.98
CA LEU A 323 -25.68 12.84 14.80
C LEU A 323 -25.38 12.99 13.31
N PRO A 324 -24.81 14.12 12.85
CA PRO A 324 -24.35 14.25 11.47
C PRO A 324 -23.34 13.14 11.15
N PHE A 325 -23.38 12.62 9.93
CA PHE A 325 -22.52 11.57 9.45
C PHE A 325 -21.95 11.91 8.07
N ASP A 326 -20.62 11.98 7.97
CA ASP A 326 -19.93 12.61 6.83
C ASP A 326 -19.72 11.70 5.61
N GLU A 327 -20.24 10.45 5.58
CA GLU A 327 -20.07 9.54 4.43
C GLU A 327 -20.77 10.06 3.16
N ILE A 328 -21.96 10.63 3.32
CA ILE A 328 -22.75 11.19 2.25
C ILE A 328 -23.24 12.56 2.72
N PRO A 329 -23.10 13.63 1.93
CA PRO A 329 -23.62 14.95 2.31
C PRO A 329 -25.09 14.90 2.72
N GLY A 330 -25.41 15.38 3.92
CA GLY A 330 -26.78 15.34 4.43
C GLY A 330 -27.19 14.02 5.07
N SER A 331 -26.26 13.10 5.30
CA SER A 331 -26.51 11.87 6.04
C SER A 331 -26.29 12.04 7.54
N TYR A 332 -26.96 11.18 8.31
CA TYR A 332 -26.94 11.18 9.78
C TYR A 332 -26.77 9.75 10.29
N ARG A 333 -26.46 9.59 11.57
CA ARG A 333 -26.48 8.29 12.27
C ARG A 333 -27.12 8.45 13.64
N TYR A 334 -27.72 7.39 14.12
CA TYR A 334 -28.13 7.34 15.52
C TYR A 334 -26.94 7.22 16.45
N HIS A 335 -27.05 7.79 17.65
CA HIS A 335 -26.13 7.47 18.74
C HIS A 335 -26.13 5.96 19.00
N ASP A 336 -24.95 5.36 19.17
CA ASP A 336 -24.82 3.89 19.18
C ASP A 336 -25.69 3.18 20.23
N LEU A 337 -25.81 3.76 21.43
CA LEU A 337 -26.68 3.19 22.45
C LEU A 337 -28.17 3.24 22.08
N PHE A 338 -28.62 4.35 21.55
CA PHE A 338 -30.01 4.50 21.10
C PHE A 338 -30.30 3.52 19.96
N LYS A 339 -29.36 3.43 19.00
CA LYS A 339 -29.41 2.47 17.91
C LYS A 339 -29.51 1.05 18.42
N ALA A 340 -28.67 0.66 19.38
CA ALA A 340 -28.65 -0.70 19.95
C ALA A 340 -30.00 -1.09 20.58
N VAL A 341 -30.63 -0.16 21.32
CA VAL A 341 -31.94 -0.44 21.96
C VAL A 341 -33.05 -0.49 20.93
N LEU A 342 -33.09 0.41 19.97
CA LEU A 342 -34.07 0.36 18.88
C LEU A 342 -33.95 -0.96 18.11
N GLN A 343 -32.72 -1.40 17.82
CA GLN A 343 -32.46 -2.66 17.16
C GLN A 343 -32.90 -3.87 17.99
N ASP A 344 -32.60 -3.89 19.28
CA ASP A 344 -33.04 -4.98 20.16
C ASP A 344 -34.57 -5.09 20.18
N ARG A 345 -35.28 -3.96 20.34
CA ARG A 345 -36.74 -3.91 20.31
C ARG A 345 -37.30 -4.34 18.95
N LEU A 346 -36.69 -3.90 17.86
CA LEU A 346 -37.13 -4.28 16.52
C LEU A 346 -36.95 -5.78 16.28
N ARG A 347 -35.81 -6.35 16.69
CA ARG A 347 -35.53 -7.79 16.57
C ARG A 347 -36.51 -8.66 17.36
N LYS A 348 -37.06 -8.14 18.48
CA LYS A 348 -38.08 -8.83 19.29
C LYS A 348 -39.47 -8.70 18.66
N ALA A 349 -39.74 -7.65 17.89
CA ALA A 349 -41.06 -7.34 17.36
C ALA A 349 -41.30 -7.83 15.93
N VAL A 350 -40.22 -8.00 15.13
CA VAL A 350 -40.30 -8.24 13.69
C VAL A 350 -39.65 -9.58 13.31
N PRO A 351 -40.28 -10.38 12.45
CA PRO A 351 -39.68 -11.61 11.95
C PRO A 351 -38.34 -11.35 11.24
N ARG A 352 -37.39 -12.28 11.41
CA ARG A 352 -36.06 -12.17 10.83
C ARG A 352 -36.07 -11.99 9.30
N SER A 353 -36.97 -12.68 8.61
CA SER A 353 -37.13 -12.57 7.16
C SER A 353 -37.43 -11.15 6.66
N GLU A 354 -38.14 -10.37 7.46
CA GLU A 354 -38.45 -8.96 7.15
C GLU A 354 -37.21 -8.08 7.35
N LEU A 355 -36.40 -8.34 8.39
CA LEU A 355 -35.16 -7.67 8.65
C LEU A 355 -34.15 -7.97 7.53
N ASP A 356 -34.03 -9.24 7.13
CA ASP A 356 -33.14 -9.65 6.02
C ASP A 356 -33.55 -8.99 4.69
N ALA A 357 -34.85 -8.87 4.43
CA ALA A 357 -35.37 -8.17 3.27
C ALA A 357 -35.08 -6.66 3.30
N LEU A 358 -35.09 -6.04 4.48
CA LEU A 358 -34.71 -4.64 4.66
C LEU A 358 -33.23 -4.45 4.32
N TYR A 359 -32.36 -5.28 4.86
CA TYR A 359 -30.92 -5.23 4.56
C TYR A 359 -30.63 -5.42 3.07
N LEU A 360 -31.38 -6.29 2.38
CA LEU A 360 -31.25 -6.45 0.93
C LEU A 360 -31.67 -5.17 0.15
N ARG A 361 -32.71 -4.48 0.61
CA ARG A 361 -33.09 -3.18 -0.01
C ARG A 361 -32.01 -2.12 0.21
N CYS A 362 -31.40 -2.08 1.41
CA CYS A 362 -30.26 -1.22 1.69
C CYS A 362 -29.09 -1.54 0.76
N ALA A 363 -28.73 -2.81 0.65
CA ALA A 363 -27.66 -3.26 -0.22
C ALA A 363 -27.90 -2.80 -1.68
N HIS A 364 -29.11 -2.98 -2.17
CA HIS A 364 -29.49 -2.56 -3.52
C HIS A 364 -29.34 -1.04 -3.75
N TRP A 365 -29.71 -0.23 -2.75
CA TRP A 365 -29.51 1.21 -2.82
C TRP A 365 -28.04 1.58 -2.84
N TYR A 366 -27.20 0.95 -1.98
CA TYR A 366 -25.75 1.19 -1.96
C TYR A 366 -25.07 0.75 -3.25
N VAL A 367 -25.53 -0.33 -3.90
CA VAL A 367 -25.06 -0.74 -5.23
C VAL A 367 -25.34 0.36 -6.26
N LYS A 368 -26.55 0.94 -6.27
CA LYS A 368 -26.89 2.04 -7.16
C LYS A 368 -26.09 3.33 -6.89
N ALA A 369 -25.78 3.57 -5.62
CA ALA A 369 -24.93 4.70 -5.19
C ALA A 369 -23.43 4.47 -5.44
N GLY A 370 -23.03 3.29 -5.94
CA GLY A 370 -21.64 2.95 -6.22
C GLY A 370 -20.80 2.58 -4.97
N ASN A 371 -21.45 2.44 -3.80
CA ASN A 371 -20.77 2.05 -2.56
C ASN A 371 -20.94 0.54 -2.31
N PHE A 372 -20.10 -0.25 -2.96
CA PHE A 372 -20.19 -1.70 -2.95
C PHE A 372 -19.78 -2.32 -1.61
N GLU A 373 -18.88 -1.69 -0.88
CA GLU A 373 -18.47 -2.15 0.45
C GLU A 373 -19.66 -2.14 1.43
N ARG A 374 -20.37 -1.02 1.50
CA ARG A 374 -21.58 -0.91 2.32
C ARG A 374 -22.70 -1.84 1.87
N ALA A 375 -22.81 -2.07 0.55
CA ALA A 375 -23.76 -3.05 0.02
C ALA A 375 -23.43 -4.47 0.54
N ILE A 376 -22.18 -4.88 0.54
CA ILE A 376 -21.74 -6.18 1.02
C ILE A 376 -21.98 -6.29 2.53
N GLU A 377 -21.65 -5.27 3.31
CA GLU A 377 -21.93 -5.23 4.76
C GLU A 377 -23.42 -5.40 5.06
N CYS A 378 -24.28 -4.71 4.31
CA CYS A 378 -25.72 -4.88 4.43
C CYS A 378 -26.15 -6.31 4.12
N CYS A 379 -25.59 -6.92 3.07
CA CYS A 379 -25.89 -8.31 2.75
C CYS A 379 -25.47 -9.27 3.87
N LEU A 380 -24.29 -9.05 4.47
CA LEU A 380 -23.78 -9.84 5.58
C LEU A 380 -24.64 -9.68 6.84
N ALA A 381 -25.03 -8.44 7.19
CA ALA A 381 -25.91 -8.15 8.30
C ALA A 381 -27.30 -8.79 8.14
N GLY A 382 -27.79 -8.88 6.91
CA GLY A 382 -29.03 -9.56 6.53
C GLY A 382 -28.86 -11.05 6.22
N HIS A 383 -27.72 -11.68 6.60
CA HIS A 383 -27.43 -13.11 6.37
C HIS A 383 -27.55 -13.56 4.89
N ASN A 384 -27.47 -12.63 3.97
CA ASN A 384 -27.53 -12.89 2.54
C ASN A 384 -26.14 -13.18 1.98
N LEU A 385 -25.46 -14.22 2.50
CA LEU A 385 -24.09 -14.58 2.18
C LEU A 385 -23.85 -14.79 0.69
N LEU A 386 -24.81 -15.41 0.00
CA LEU A 386 -24.72 -15.64 -1.45
C LEU A 386 -24.72 -14.33 -2.24
N VAL A 387 -25.52 -13.36 -1.80
CA VAL A 387 -25.58 -12.05 -2.47
C VAL A 387 -24.30 -11.27 -2.18
N ALA A 388 -23.79 -11.30 -0.94
CA ALA A 388 -22.53 -10.69 -0.57
C ALA A 388 -21.35 -11.25 -1.40
N ALA A 389 -21.26 -12.58 -1.50
CA ALA A 389 -20.25 -13.24 -2.32
C ALA A 389 -20.39 -12.88 -3.81
N SER A 390 -21.61 -12.88 -4.36
CA SER A 390 -21.86 -12.54 -5.75
C SER A 390 -21.54 -11.08 -6.09
N LEU A 391 -21.85 -10.14 -5.19
CA LEU A 391 -21.45 -8.73 -5.33
C LEU A 391 -19.93 -8.58 -5.31
N THR A 392 -19.25 -9.29 -4.42
CA THR A 392 -17.80 -9.30 -4.35
C THR A 392 -17.20 -9.86 -5.64
N GLU A 393 -17.70 -11.02 -6.11
CA GLU A 393 -17.25 -11.64 -7.37
C GLU A 393 -17.43 -10.69 -8.57
N PHE A 394 -18.53 -9.96 -8.61
CA PHE A 394 -18.79 -9.01 -9.69
C PHE A 394 -17.80 -7.85 -9.71
N HIS A 395 -17.37 -7.37 -8.52
CA HIS A 395 -16.49 -6.21 -8.38
C HIS A 395 -14.99 -6.53 -8.29
N ILE A 396 -14.60 -7.78 -8.04
CA ILE A 396 -13.18 -8.21 -8.01
C ILE A 396 -12.41 -7.63 -9.20
N HIS A 397 -13.00 -7.68 -10.39
CA HIS A 397 -12.34 -7.26 -11.63
C HIS A 397 -12.04 -5.77 -11.64
N THR A 398 -12.99 -4.96 -11.20
CA THR A 398 -12.81 -3.51 -11.08
C THR A 398 -11.70 -3.18 -10.09
N TRP A 399 -11.70 -3.81 -8.91
CA TRP A 399 -10.67 -3.59 -7.90
C TRP A 399 -9.28 -4.05 -8.36
N GLN A 400 -9.19 -5.18 -9.08
CA GLN A 400 -7.93 -5.65 -9.67
C GLN A 400 -7.39 -4.70 -10.75
N GLU A 401 -8.26 -4.18 -11.61
CA GLU A 401 -7.89 -3.24 -12.68
C GLU A 401 -7.48 -1.87 -12.13
N GLN A 402 -8.15 -1.41 -11.08
CA GLN A 402 -7.82 -0.15 -10.39
C GLN A 402 -6.72 -0.31 -9.34
N ALA A 403 -6.18 -1.53 -9.16
CA ALA A 403 -5.19 -1.88 -8.14
C ALA A 403 -5.64 -1.58 -6.69
N GLN A 404 -6.93 -1.63 -6.42
CA GLN A 404 -7.52 -1.43 -5.09
C GLN A 404 -7.37 -2.71 -4.24
N TRP A 405 -6.14 -3.15 -4.04
CA TRP A 405 -5.84 -4.40 -3.34
C TRP A 405 -6.22 -4.39 -1.87
N GLU A 406 -6.16 -3.24 -1.22
CA GLU A 406 -6.56 -3.07 0.19
C GLU A 406 -8.07 -3.23 0.36
N THR A 407 -8.85 -2.61 -0.55
CA THR A 407 -10.29 -2.79 -0.59
C THR A 407 -10.65 -4.26 -0.82
N LEU A 408 -9.99 -4.91 -1.79
CA LEU A 408 -10.20 -6.32 -2.07
C LEU A 408 -9.88 -7.19 -0.85
N GLU A 409 -8.77 -6.95 -0.18
CA GLU A 409 -8.38 -7.68 1.03
C GLU A 409 -9.39 -7.49 2.17
N ARG A 410 -9.78 -6.24 2.43
CA ARG A 410 -10.75 -5.91 3.47
C ARG A 410 -12.09 -6.60 3.21
N VAL A 411 -12.59 -6.52 1.98
CA VAL A 411 -13.85 -7.16 1.61
C VAL A 411 -13.77 -8.68 1.74
N LEU A 412 -12.67 -9.30 1.29
CA LEU A 412 -12.48 -10.75 1.46
C LEU A 412 -12.40 -11.17 2.93
N SER A 413 -11.86 -10.30 3.82
CA SER A 413 -11.81 -10.57 5.26
C SER A 413 -13.17 -10.46 5.96
N LEU A 414 -14.12 -9.72 5.39
CA LEU A 414 -15.50 -9.62 5.89
C LEU A 414 -16.35 -10.84 5.52
N LEU A 415 -16.01 -11.52 4.43
CA LEU A 415 -16.76 -12.70 3.99
C LEU A 415 -16.45 -13.91 4.90
N PRO A 416 -17.45 -14.72 5.25
CA PRO A 416 -17.22 -15.98 5.93
C PRO A 416 -16.29 -16.89 5.11
N GLU A 417 -15.35 -17.55 5.79
CA GLU A 417 -14.36 -18.43 5.16
C GLU A 417 -15.01 -19.48 4.26
N GLU A 418 -16.09 -20.09 4.71
CA GLU A 418 -16.88 -21.08 3.94
C GLU A 418 -17.37 -20.51 2.59
N GLY A 419 -17.75 -19.23 2.56
CA GLY A 419 -18.20 -18.55 1.34
C GLY A 419 -17.04 -18.30 0.37
N VAL A 420 -15.88 -17.93 0.88
CA VAL A 420 -14.67 -17.73 0.07
C VAL A 420 -14.14 -19.05 -0.47
N GLU A 421 -14.08 -20.09 0.38
CA GLU A 421 -13.57 -21.41 0.02
C GLU A 421 -14.41 -22.11 -1.04
N GLN A 422 -15.68 -21.77 -1.16
CA GLN A 422 -16.56 -22.33 -2.17
C GLN A 422 -16.52 -21.61 -3.51
N SER A 423 -15.95 -20.41 -3.59
CA SER A 423 -15.91 -19.63 -4.83
C SER A 423 -14.53 -19.63 -5.49
N PRO A 424 -14.39 -20.22 -6.68
CA PRO A 424 -13.12 -20.16 -7.43
C PRO A 424 -12.67 -18.72 -7.70
N ALA A 425 -13.59 -17.78 -7.94
CA ALA A 425 -13.26 -16.38 -8.22
C ALA A 425 -12.69 -15.67 -6.97
N LEU A 426 -13.32 -15.87 -5.80
CA LEU A 426 -12.85 -15.31 -4.54
C LEU A 426 -11.51 -15.91 -4.12
N LEU A 427 -11.33 -17.22 -4.32
CA LEU A 427 -10.07 -17.91 -4.07
C LEU A 427 -8.94 -17.38 -4.97
N LEU A 428 -9.20 -17.16 -6.27
CA LEU A 428 -8.20 -16.56 -7.17
C LEU A 428 -7.86 -15.14 -6.76
N ALA A 429 -8.84 -14.34 -6.36
CA ALA A 429 -8.59 -13.00 -5.83
C ALA A 429 -7.69 -13.04 -4.59
N ARG A 430 -7.93 -13.97 -3.66
CA ARG A 430 -7.08 -14.24 -2.50
C ARG A 430 -5.70 -14.75 -2.91
N GLY A 431 -5.64 -15.57 -3.95
CA GLY A 431 -4.38 -16.06 -4.53
C GLY A 431 -3.47 -14.94 -5.06
N TRP A 432 -4.04 -13.90 -5.67
CA TRP A 432 -3.26 -12.71 -6.06
C TRP A 432 -2.68 -11.98 -4.85
N LEU A 433 -3.42 -11.87 -3.74
CA LEU A 433 -2.91 -11.29 -2.51
C LEU A 433 -1.76 -12.13 -1.92
N TYR A 434 -1.87 -13.46 -1.94
CA TYR A 434 -0.80 -14.35 -1.51
C TYR A 434 0.45 -14.25 -2.41
N LEU A 435 0.26 -14.12 -3.73
CA LEU A 435 1.37 -13.88 -4.65
C LEU A 435 2.11 -12.59 -4.30
N PHE A 436 1.39 -11.50 -4.06
CA PHE A 436 2.01 -10.22 -3.71
C PHE A 436 2.70 -10.23 -2.36
N ARG A 437 2.26 -11.09 -1.45
CA ARG A 437 2.86 -11.29 -0.11
C ARG A 437 3.95 -12.35 -0.06
N TRP A 438 4.29 -12.96 -1.20
CA TRP A 438 5.26 -14.07 -1.27
C TRP A 438 4.92 -15.25 -0.36
N GLN A 439 3.65 -15.52 -0.15
CA GLN A 439 3.13 -16.65 0.62
C GLN A 439 2.95 -17.86 -0.32
N ALA A 440 4.06 -18.43 -0.77
CA ALA A 440 4.08 -19.44 -1.83
C ALA A 440 3.28 -20.71 -1.47
N GLU A 441 3.35 -21.18 -0.24
CA GLU A 441 2.64 -22.38 0.22
C GLU A 441 1.12 -22.18 0.21
N LEU A 442 0.66 -21.03 0.72
CA LEU A 442 -0.76 -20.67 0.72
C LEU A 442 -1.28 -20.46 -0.70
N LEU A 443 -0.47 -19.87 -1.57
CA LEU A 443 -0.81 -19.72 -2.97
C LEU A 443 -0.97 -21.07 -3.66
N GLN A 444 -0.04 -22.00 -3.47
CA GLN A 444 -0.12 -23.34 -4.06
C GLN A 444 -1.34 -24.12 -3.57
N ALA A 445 -1.62 -24.08 -2.27
CA ALA A 445 -2.82 -24.68 -1.68
C ALA A 445 -4.10 -24.10 -2.30
N THR A 446 -4.16 -22.76 -2.43
CA THR A 446 -5.31 -22.06 -3.04
C THR A 446 -5.50 -22.46 -4.51
N ILE A 447 -4.43 -22.54 -5.31
CA ILE A 447 -4.52 -22.96 -6.71
C ILE A 447 -5.01 -24.41 -6.82
N ALA A 448 -4.53 -25.31 -5.96
CA ALA A 448 -5.00 -26.69 -5.92
C ALA A 448 -6.51 -26.77 -5.62
N GLN A 449 -6.98 -25.99 -4.65
CA GLN A 449 -8.39 -25.92 -4.28
C GLN A 449 -9.24 -25.35 -5.43
N VAL A 450 -8.77 -24.28 -6.09
CA VAL A 450 -9.46 -23.72 -7.27
C VAL A 450 -9.60 -24.75 -8.37
N ASN A 451 -8.52 -25.47 -8.71
CA ASN A 451 -8.56 -26.48 -9.78
C ASN A 451 -9.55 -27.61 -9.44
N MET A 452 -9.57 -28.08 -8.20
CA MET A 452 -10.54 -29.06 -7.74
C MET A 452 -11.99 -28.56 -7.87
N LEU A 453 -12.26 -27.30 -7.50
CA LEU A 453 -13.59 -26.72 -7.63
C LEU A 453 -14.01 -26.55 -9.09
N LEU A 454 -13.09 -26.17 -9.99
CA LEU A 454 -13.36 -26.02 -11.42
C LEU A 454 -13.68 -27.36 -12.10
N GLU A 455 -13.16 -28.50 -11.60
CA GLU A 455 -13.49 -29.82 -12.08
C GLU A 455 -14.87 -30.29 -11.62
N ASN A 456 -15.24 -30.00 -10.37
CA ASN A 456 -16.41 -30.55 -9.70
C ASN A 456 -17.67 -29.68 -9.85
N ARG A 457 -17.55 -28.38 -10.19
CA ARG A 457 -18.71 -27.48 -10.33
C ARG A 457 -19.18 -27.33 -11.77
N THR A 458 -20.49 -27.28 -11.95
CA THR A 458 -21.11 -26.87 -13.20
C THR A 458 -21.09 -25.35 -13.32
N LEU A 459 -20.16 -24.82 -14.11
CA LEU A 459 -20.04 -23.41 -14.45
C LEU A 459 -20.31 -23.21 -15.94
N ALA A 460 -20.78 -22.03 -16.31
CA ALA A 460 -20.86 -21.65 -17.72
C ALA A 460 -19.46 -21.81 -18.38
N ALA A 461 -19.42 -22.36 -19.57
CA ALA A 461 -18.16 -22.73 -20.24
C ALA A 461 -17.19 -21.56 -20.34
N HIS A 462 -17.68 -20.38 -20.72
CA HIS A 462 -16.85 -19.17 -20.80
C HIS A 462 -16.25 -18.79 -19.44
N LEU A 463 -17.06 -18.75 -18.38
CA LEU A 463 -16.58 -18.40 -17.03
C LEU A 463 -15.54 -19.41 -16.53
N ARG A 464 -15.79 -20.70 -16.74
CA ARG A 464 -14.83 -21.76 -16.39
C ARG A 464 -13.48 -21.56 -17.10
N GLN A 465 -13.50 -21.21 -18.39
CA GLN A 465 -12.28 -20.98 -19.16
C GLN A 465 -11.52 -19.74 -18.65
N GLN A 466 -12.21 -18.65 -18.32
CA GLN A 466 -11.59 -17.44 -17.72
C GLN A 466 -10.91 -17.75 -16.38
N LEU A 467 -11.60 -18.43 -15.47
CA LEU A 467 -11.06 -18.80 -14.16
C LEU A 467 -9.89 -19.79 -14.27
N LYS A 468 -9.98 -20.73 -15.22
CA LYS A 468 -8.88 -21.66 -15.49
C LYS A 468 -7.65 -20.95 -16.04
N ALA A 469 -7.83 -20.01 -16.95
CA ALA A 469 -6.74 -19.18 -17.46
C ALA A 469 -6.09 -18.36 -16.35
N GLU A 470 -6.89 -17.75 -15.48
CA GLU A 470 -6.40 -17.00 -14.31
C GLU A 470 -5.60 -17.89 -13.36
N SER A 471 -6.09 -19.11 -13.06
CA SER A 471 -5.38 -20.10 -12.26
C SER A 471 -4.02 -20.47 -12.87
N VAL A 472 -3.96 -20.69 -14.19
CA VAL A 472 -2.72 -20.99 -14.91
C VAL A 472 -1.73 -19.83 -14.80
N LEU A 473 -2.15 -18.59 -15.06
CA LEU A 473 -1.29 -17.41 -14.96
C LEU A 473 -0.77 -17.22 -13.53
N LEU A 474 -1.65 -17.38 -12.55
CA LEU A 474 -1.29 -17.26 -11.14
C LEU A 474 -0.29 -18.34 -10.70
N SER A 475 -0.42 -19.57 -11.20
CA SER A 475 0.51 -20.67 -10.90
C SER A 475 1.91 -20.46 -11.47
N LEU A 476 2.02 -19.83 -12.63
CA LEU A 476 3.29 -19.58 -13.31
C LEU A 476 4.04 -18.35 -12.80
N ALA A 477 3.35 -17.39 -12.20
CA ALA A 477 3.94 -16.13 -11.76
C ALA A 477 5.10 -16.28 -10.73
N PRO A 478 5.02 -17.11 -9.69
CA PRO A 478 6.12 -17.31 -8.74
C PRO A 478 7.24 -18.19 -9.31
N MET A 479 6.95 -18.99 -10.34
CA MET A 479 7.83 -20.02 -10.88
C MET A 479 8.69 -19.57 -12.07
N ILE A 480 8.69 -18.28 -12.40
CA ILE A 480 9.45 -17.76 -13.56
C ILE A 480 10.92 -18.20 -13.54
N ALA A 481 11.51 -18.38 -12.38
CA ALA A 481 12.91 -18.81 -12.28
C ALA A 481 13.12 -20.32 -12.42
N ALA A 482 12.11 -21.13 -12.11
CA ALA A 482 12.24 -22.61 -11.99
C ALA A 482 11.65 -23.37 -13.18
N ASP A 483 10.50 -22.94 -13.73
CA ASP A 483 9.80 -23.67 -14.78
C ASP A 483 10.55 -23.69 -16.12
N PRO A 484 10.45 -24.81 -16.89
CA PRO A 484 10.93 -24.87 -18.27
C PRO A 484 10.23 -23.81 -19.13
N PRO A 485 10.97 -22.88 -19.75
CA PRO A 485 10.37 -21.69 -20.36
C PRO A 485 9.43 -22.03 -21.53
N LEU A 486 9.78 -23.01 -22.37
CA LEU A 486 8.96 -23.40 -23.53
C LEU A 486 7.61 -24.01 -23.11
N GLN A 487 7.58 -24.80 -22.05
CA GLN A 487 6.33 -25.39 -21.53
C GLN A 487 5.44 -24.29 -20.92
N ALA A 488 6.03 -23.35 -20.15
CA ALA A 488 5.31 -22.24 -19.58
C ALA A 488 4.69 -21.34 -20.67
N ILE A 489 5.45 -21.01 -21.74
CA ILE A 489 4.95 -20.25 -22.89
C ILE A 489 3.76 -20.96 -23.53
N GLN A 490 3.86 -22.28 -23.77
CA GLN A 490 2.77 -23.07 -24.35
C GLN A 490 1.51 -23.04 -23.47
N ARG A 491 1.67 -23.21 -22.15
CA ARG A 491 0.56 -23.14 -21.19
C ARG A 491 -0.12 -21.78 -21.19
N ILE A 492 0.64 -20.69 -21.19
CA ILE A 492 0.08 -19.32 -21.22
C ILE A 492 -0.66 -19.09 -22.55
N GLN A 493 -0.06 -19.46 -23.68
CA GLN A 493 -0.67 -19.30 -25.00
C GLN A 493 -1.93 -20.14 -25.16
N GLN A 494 -1.97 -21.33 -24.61
CA GLN A 494 -3.14 -22.18 -24.58
C GLN A 494 -4.25 -21.54 -23.73
N ALA A 495 -3.94 -21.12 -22.50
CA ALA A 495 -4.90 -20.46 -21.62
C ALA A 495 -5.51 -19.20 -22.26
N ARG A 496 -4.70 -18.38 -22.95
CA ARG A 496 -5.18 -17.20 -23.71
C ARG A 496 -6.12 -17.59 -24.83
N ARG A 497 -5.82 -18.63 -25.60
CA ARG A 497 -6.67 -19.06 -26.71
C ARG A 497 -7.99 -19.66 -26.24
N GLU A 498 -7.98 -20.45 -25.18
CA GLU A 498 -9.17 -21.11 -24.63
C GLU A 498 -10.14 -20.12 -23.96
N ALA A 499 -9.62 -19.07 -23.36
CA ALA A 499 -10.41 -18.07 -22.63
C ALA A 499 -10.56 -16.72 -23.34
N ALA A 500 -10.26 -16.67 -24.66
CA ALA A 500 -10.35 -15.41 -25.41
C ALA A 500 -11.79 -14.86 -25.55
N PRO A 501 -11.99 -13.54 -25.38
CA PRO A 501 -11.02 -12.53 -24.95
C PRO A 501 -10.76 -12.58 -23.43
N LEU A 502 -9.50 -12.43 -23.04
CA LEU A 502 -9.17 -12.25 -21.62
C LEU A 502 -9.51 -10.83 -21.14
N ARG A 503 -9.80 -10.72 -19.86
CA ARG A 503 -9.96 -9.39 -19.21
C ARG A 503 -8.66 -8.59 -19.28
N PRO A 504 -8.72 -7.23 -19.31
CA PRO A 504 -7.53 -6.38 -19.48
C PRO A 504 -6.41 -6.70 -18.48
N PHE A 505 -6.75 -6.90 -17.20
CA PHE A 505 -5.79 -7.27 -16.18
C PHE A 505 -5.08 -8.61 -16.48
N LEU A 506 -5.83 -9.65 -16.84
CA LEU A 506 -5.28 -10.98 -17.15
C LEU A 506 -4.49 -10.98 -18.45
N GLU A 507 -4.92 -10.24 -19.46
CA GLU A 507 -4.18 -10.09 -20.71
C GLU A 507 -2.81 -9.42 -20.47
N GLY A 508 -2.77 -8.35 -19.67
CA GLY A 508 -1.52 -7.71 -19.27
C GLY A 508 -0.61 -8.63 -18.46
N MET A 509 -1.18 -9.43 -17.56
CA MET A 509 -0.40 -10.43 -16.81
C MET A 509 0.13 -11.56 -17.71
N ALA A 510 -0.66 -11.99 -18.68
CA ALA A 510 -0.21 -12.96 -19.67
C ALA A 510 0.96 -12.42 -20.53
N HIS A 511 0.88 -11.16 -20.97
CA HIS A 511 2.00 -10.52 -21.70
C HIS A 511 3.24 -10.35 -20.82
N TYR A 512 3.08 -9.95 -19.55
CA TYR A 512 4.18 -9.90 -18.59
C TYR A 512 4.89 -11.25 -18.48
N LEU A 513 4.13 -12.32 -18.24
CA LEU A 513 4.68 -13.67 -18.08
C LEU A 513 5.31 -14.19 -19.38
N LEU A 514 4.62 -14.02 -20.53
CA LEU A 514 5.14 -14.42 -21.82
C LEU A 514 6.50 -13.78 -22.10
N ALA A 515 6.61 -12.46 -21.93
CA ALA A 515 7.85 -11.75 -22.17
C ALA A 515 8.99 -12.26 -21.27
N ARG A 516 8.69 -12.54 -20.00
CA ARG A 516 9.68 -13.07 -19.05
C ARG A 516 10.14 -14.50 -19.43
N TYR A 517 9.21 -15.36 -19.83
CA TYR A 517 9.54 -16.72 -20.27
C TYR A 517 10.21 -16.74 -21.65
N GLN A 518 9.81 -15.87 -22.59
CA GLN A 518 10.47 -15.73 -23.90
C GLN A 518 11.92 -15.26 -23.74
N GLN A 519 12.19 -14.28 -22.85
CA GLN A 519 13.56 -13.87 -22.55
C GLN A 519 14.40 -15.05 -22.06
N ARG A 520 13.89 -15.87 -21.16
CA ARG A 520 14.58 -17.07 -20.68
C ARG A 520 14.77 -18.16 -21.75
N ALA A 521 13.92 -18.17 -22.75
CA ALA A 521 14.04 -19.08 -23.91
C ALA A 521 14.99 -18.54 -24.99
N GLY A 522 15.59 -17.38 -24.81
CA GLY A 522 16.46 -16.74 -25.80
C GLY A 522 15.73 -15.93 -26.87
N ALA A 523 14.43 -15.76 -26.73
CA ALA A 523 13.59 -15.01 -27.65
C ALA A 523 13.31 -13.58 -27.13
N ALA A 524 14.37 -12.87 -26.73
CA ALA A 524 14.27 -11.54 -26.14
C ALA A 524 13.71 -10.49 -27.12
N ALA A 525 14.00 -10.63 -28.41
CA ALA A 525 13.48 -9.74 -29.45
C ALA A 525 11.95 -9.82 -29.54
N GLU A 526 11.40 -11.02 -29.54
CA GLU A 526 9.95 -11.29 -29.54
C GLU A 526 9.31 -10.80 -28.24
N ALA A 527 10.00 -10.98 -27.09
CA ALA A 527 9.55 -10.46 -25.80
C ALA A 527 9.43 -8.94 -25.82
N LEU A 528 10.44 -8.23 -26.31
CA LEU A 528 10.42 -6.77 -26.43
C LEU A 528 9.35 -6.30 -27.41
N GLN A 529 9.20 -6.96 -28.55
CA GLN A 529 8.17 -6.64 -29.53
C GLN A 529 6.76 -6.82 -28.93
N LEU A 530 6.53 -7.90 -28.18
CA LEU A 530 5.27 -8.13 -27.49
C LEU A 530 4.97 -7.02 -26.47
N LEU A 531 5.96 -6.65 -25.66
CA LEU A 531 5.81 -5.61 -24.65
C LEU A 531 5.59 -4.21 -25.28
N ASP A 532 6.33 -3.88 -26.34
CA ASP A 532 6.15 -2.63 -27.07
C ASP A 532 4.75 -2.53 -27.70
N GLN A 533 4.25 -3.61 -28.30
CA GLN A 533 2.91 -3.67 -28.83
C GLN A 533 1.83 -3.52 -27.75
N SER A 534 2.04 -4.16 -26.60
CA SER A 534 1.11 -4.07 -25.46
C SER A 534 1.10 -2.68 -24.82
N LEU A 535 2.23 -1.99 -24.77
CA LEU A 535 2.34 -0.63 -24.23
C LEU A 535 1.79 0.45 -25.18
N VAL A 536 1.70 0.16 -26.47
CA VAL A 536 1.07 1.08 -27.47
C VAL A 536 -0.44 1.06 -27.37
N GLY A 537 -1.04 -0.04 -26.93
CA GLY A 537 -2.47 -0.15 -26.73
C GLY A 537 -2.91 0.60 -25.46
N GLU A 538 -3.74 1.65 -25.61
CA GLU A 538 -4.29 2.44 -24.48
C GLU A 538 -5.30 1.66 -23.60
N THR A 539 -5.31 0.36 -23.69
CA THR A 539 -6.34 -0.51 -23.09
C THR A 539 -5.99 -1.02 -21.70
N HIS A 540 -4.74 -0.82 -21.26
CA HIS A 540 -4.33 -1.34 -19.97
C HIS A 540 -4.38 -0.28 -18.86
N PRO A 541 -4.94 -0.64 -17.69
CA PRO A 541 -4.89 0.23 -16.53
C PRO A 541 -3.43 0.49 -16.09
N PRO A 542 -3.16 1.61 -15.38
CA PRO A 542 -1.80 2.00 -14.96
C PRO A 542 -1.03 0.89 -14.23
N SER A 543 -1.74 0.09 -13.41
CA SER A 543 -1.18 -1.06 -12.71
C SER A 543 -0.58 -2.12 -13.64
N VAL A 544 -1.20 -2.34 -14.78
CA VAL A 544 -0.71 -3.28 -15.79
C VAL A 544 0.43 -2.67 -16.60
N GLN A 545 0.32 -1.38 -16.95
CA GLN A 545 1.39 -0.67 -17.66
C GLN A 545 2.70 -0.66 -16.87
N LEU A 546 2.64 -0.44 -15.54
CA LEU A 546 3.80 -0.52 -14.64
C LEU A 546 4.45 -1.91 -14.69
N ARG A 547 3.65 -2.98 -14.68
CA ARG A 547 4.17 -4.36 -14.77
C ARG A 547 4.82 -4.66 -16.13
N LEU A 548 4.23 -4.17 -17.22
CA LEU A 548 4.80 -4.33 -18.56
C LEU A 548 6.12 -3.56 -18.70
N LEU A 549 6.21 -2.34 -18.16
CA LEU A 549 7.46 -1.58 -18.13
C LEU A 549 8.54 -2.27 -17.28
N ARG A 550 8.15 -2.79 -16.12
CA ARG A 550 9.05 -3.61 -15.31
C ARG A 550 9.56 -4.84 -16.07
N ALA A 551 8.68 -5.57 -16.78
CA ALA A 551 9.08 -6.71 -17.60
C ALA A 551 10.07 -6.27 -18.68
N ARG A 552 9.82 -5.14 -19.35
CA ARG A 552 10.69 -4.57 -20.38
C ARG A 552 12.07 -4.23 -19.82
N CYS A 553 12.13 -3.57 -18.67
CA CYS A 553 13.39 -3.29 -17.98
C CYS A 553 14.15 -4.57 -17.63
N MET A 554 13.45 -5.59 -17.13
CA MET A 554 14.07 -6.87 -16.80
C MET A 554 14.63 -7.59 -18.05
N VAL A 555 13.89 -7.61 -19.15
CA VAL A 555 14.37 -8.21 -20.40
C VAL A 555 15.64 -7.49 -20.87
N LEU A 556 15.62 -6.15 -20.91
CA LEU A 556 16.76 -5.34 -21.32
C LEU A 556 17.98 -5.50 -20.41
N LEU A 557 17.75 -5.60 -19.08
CA LEU A 557 18.81 -5.86 -18.10
C LEU A 557 19.47 -7.22 -18.36
N TYR A 558 18.69 -8.28 -18.53
CA TYR A 558 19.24 -9.61 -18.78
C TYR A 558 19.99 -9.68 -20.10
N GLU A 559 19.50 -9.03 -21.17
CA GLU A 559 20.17 -8.89 -22.45
C GLU A 559 21.43 -7.99 -22.42
N GLY A 560 21.62 -7.27 -21.32
CA GLY A 560 22.72 -6.35 -21.14
C GLY A 560 22.58 -5.04 -21.93
N LYS A 561 21.40 -4.72 -22.47
CA LYS A 561 21.13 -3.49 -23.27
C LYS A 561 20.88 -2.30 -22.36
N VAL A 562 21.93 -1.82 -21.68
CA VAL A 562 21.79 -0.86 -20.59
C VAL A 562 21.36 0.54 -21.04
N THR A 563 21.64 0.96 -22.27
CA THR A 563 21.17 2.23 -22.81
C THR A 563 19.65 2.24 -23.02
N GLU A 564 19.09 1.15 -23.59
CA GLU A 564 17.65 1.01 -23.72
C GLU A 564 16.98 0.80 -22.36
N LEU A 565 17.69 0.14 -21.44
CA LEU A 565 17.25 -0.02 -20.05
C LEU A 565 17.09 1.33 -19.35
N ALA A 566 18.05 2.25 -19.47
CA ALA A 566 17.99 3.56 -18.86
C ALA A 566 16.71 4.31 -19.28
N LEU A 567 16.42 4.37 -20.58
CA LEU A 567 15.21 5.01 -21.10
C LEU A 567 13.94 4.35 -20.52
N SER A 568 13.90 3.01 -20.53
CA SER A 568 12.72 2.28 -20.05
C SER A 568 12.53 2.42 -18.54
N ALA A 569 13.64 2.50 -17.79
CA ALA A 569 13.63 2.67 -16.34
C ALA A 569 13.14 4.08 -15.94
N ASP A 570 13.52 5.10 -16.68
CA ASP A 570 13.03 6.47 -16.46
C ASP A 570 11.53 6.56 -16.75
N MET A 571 11.06 5.96 -17.85
CA MET A 571 9.63 5.90 -18.15
C MET A 571 8.86 5.15 -17.03
N TYR A 572 9.43 4.04 -16.53
CA TYR A 572 8.86 3.27 -15.46
C TYR A 572 8.78 4.10 -14.16
N LEU A 573 9.84 4.83 -13.84
CA LEU A 573 9.89 5.69 -12.66
C LEU A 573 8.87 6.83 -12.72
N GLN A 574 8.76 7.51 -13.86
CA GLN A 574 7.78 8.60 -14.03
C GLN A 574 6.34 8.10 -13.88
N LEU A 575 6.02 6.95 -14.46
CA LEU A 575 4.68 6.37 -14.32
C LEU A 575 4.43 5.91 -12.87
N ALA A 576 5.43 5.30 -12.22
CA ALA A 576 5.33 4.87 -10.82
C ALA A 576 5.16 6.04 -9.85
N GLN A 577 5.74 7.20 -10.13
CA GLN A 577 5.56 8.43 -9.34
C GLN A 577 4.15 9.03 -9.47
N ARG A 578 3.56 8.95 -10.67
CA ARG A 578 2.18 9.42 -10.91
C ARG A 578 1.11 8.51 -10.30
N HIS A 579 1.41 7.22 -10.26
CA HIS A 579 0.51 6.18 -9.75
C HIS A 579 1.28 5.37 -8.70
N PRO A 580 1.48 5.91 -7.49
CA PRO A 580 2.31 5.28 -6.48
C PRO A 580 1.69 3.96 -6.02
N GLN A 581 2.10 2.88 -6.66
CA GLN A 581 1.85 1.52 -6.22
C GLN A 581 3.10 1.00 -5.52
N ARG A 582 2.90 0.39 -4.40
CA ARG A 582 3.91 0.08 -3.39
C ARG A 582 5.23 -0.52 -3.89
N PHE A 583 5.19 -1.51 -4.83
CA PHE A 583 6.41 -2.17 -5.31
C PHE A 583 7.02 -1.53 -6.53
N ASP A 584 6.20 -0.86 -7.31
CA ASP A 584 6.64 -0.39 -8.59
C ASP A 584 7.60 0.78 -8.46
N LEU A 585 7.40 1.67 -7.48
CA LEU A 585 8.29 2.80 -7.26
C LEU A 585 9.71 2.36 -6.85
N SER A 586 9.81 1.47 -5.86
CA SER A 586 11.12 0.91 -5.45
C SER A 586 11.79 0.11 -6.57
N SER A 587 11.00 -0.69 -7.31
CA SER A 587 11.51 -1.45 -8.44
C SER A 587 11.96 -0.53 -9.59
N ALA A 588 11.28 0.59 -9.82
CA ALA A 588 11.67 1.57 -10.83
C ALA A 588 12.99 2.26 -10.46
N HIS A 589 13.15 2.71 -9.21
CA HIS A 589 14.42 3.21 -8.70
C HIS A 589 15.56 2.19 -8.89
N PHE A 590 15.29 0.91 -8.58
CA PHE A 590 16.31 -0.13 -8.80
C PHE A 590 16.69 -0.30 -10.26
N MET A 591 15.75 -0.23 -11.20
CA MET A 591 16.07 -0.34 -12.63
C MET A 591 16.91 0.85 -13.13
N VAL A 592 16.62 2.06 -12.66
CA VAL A 592 17.45 3.25 -12.93
C VAL A 592 18.85 3.07 -12.34
N ALA A 593 18.94 2.62 -11.09
CA ALA A 593 20.22 2.33 -10.45
C ALA A 593 21.05 1.31 -11.25
N CYS A 594 20.44 0.21 -11.71
CA CYS A 594 21.10 -0.81 -12.52
C CYS A 594 21.66 -0.23 -13.82
N ALA A 595 20.89 0.58 -14.54
CA ALA A 595 21.32 1.16 -15.80
C ALA A 595 22.58 2.03 -15.60
N HIS A 596 22.54 2.98 -14.67
CA HIS A 596 23.66 3.87 -14.39
C HIS A 596 24.88 3.14 -13.78
N TYR A 597 24.64 2.17 -12.90
CA TYR A 597 25.69 1.34 -12.34
C TYR A 597 26.47 0.60 -13.43
N PHE A 598 25.80 -0.11 -14.34
CA PHE A 598 26.49 -0.89 -15.38
C PHE A 598 27.15 -0.04 -16.44
N MET A 599 26.59 1.13 -16.77
CA MET A 599 27.23 2.10 -17.69
C MET A 599 28.45 2.77 -17.07
N ALA A 600 28.55 2.79 -15.74
CA ALA A 600 29.63 3.45 -15.01
C ALA A 600 29.85 4.93 -15.42
N ALA A 601 28.78 5.60 -15.85
CA ALA A 601 28.82 6.97 -16.34
C ALA A 601 28.34 7.99 -15.31
N GLN A 602 27.45 7.60 -14.41
CA GLN A 602 26.80 8.48 -13.44
C GLN A 602 26.64 7.75 -12.11
N ASP A 603 27.74 7.53 -11.39
CA ASP A 603 27.74 6.81 -10.12
C ASP A 603 26.92 7.52 -9.05
N ASP A 604 26.80 8.87 -9.09
CA ASP A 604 25.95 9.63 -8.16
C ASP A 604 24.47 9.29 -8.32
N THR A 605 24.01 9.20 -9.56
CA THR A 605 22.64 8.82 -9.87
C THR A 605 22.36 7.38 -9.38
N ALA A 606 23.28 6.45 -9.67
CA ALA A 606 23.14 5.07 -9.20
C ALA A 606 23.08 5.00 -7.66
N LEU A 607 23.94 5.74 -6.96
CA LEU A 607 23.96 5.83 -5.50
C LEU A 607 22.63 6.39 -4.96
N GLN A 608 22.16 7.51 -5.50
CA GLN A 608 20.91 8.14 -5.08
C GLN A 608 19.74 7.14 -5.17
N HIS A 609 19.62 6.47 -6.30
CA HIS A 609 18.53 5.52 -6.51
C HIS A 609 18.68 4.25 -5.68
N CYS A 610 19.88 3.76 -5.40
CA CYS A 610 20.10 2.65 -4.46
C CYS A 610 19.70 3.03 -3.04
N TRP A 611 20.01 4.27 -2.59
CA TRP A 611 19.55 4.77 -1.30
C TRP A 611 18.02 4.89 -1.22
N GLU A 612 17.36 5.29 -2.33
CA GLU A 612 15.89 5.29 -2.38
C GLU A 612 15.31 3.88 -2.22
N VAL A 613 15.90 2.89 -2.89
CA VAL A 613 15.53 1.48 -2.72
C VAL A 613 15.68 1.05 -1.26
N LEU A 614 16.79 1.42 -0.61
CA LEU A 614 17.04 1.05 0.78
C LEU A 614 16.09 1.77 1.76
N ARG A 615 15.75 3.03 1.52
CA ARG A 615 14.72 3.77 2.29
C ARG A 615 13.36 3.09 2.19
N GLN A 616 13.01 2.55 1.02
CA GLN A 616 11.79 1.82 0.77
C GLN A 616 11.91 0.32 1.06
N SER A 617 12.81 -0.08 1.97
CA SER A 617 13.13 -1.48 2.26
C SER A 617 11.92 -2.36 2.60
N HIS A 618 10.85 -1.75 3.11
CA HIS A 618 9.62 -2.46 3.51
C HIS A 618 8.69 -2.79 2.34
N THR A 619 8.87 -2.09 1.22
CA THR A 619 8.04 -2.23 0.01
C THR A 619 8.83 -2.82 -1.15
N THR A 620 10.07 -3.21 -0.90
CA THR A 620 11.01 -3.68 -1.92
C THR A 620 11.09 -5.21 -1.92
N TYR A 621 11.17 -5.79 -3.09
CA TYR A 621 11.49 -7.22 -3.19
C TYR A 621 12.84 -7.49 -2.54
N HIS A 622 12.89 -8.51 -1.72
CA HIS A 622 14.10 -8.87 -0.98
C HIS A 622 15.35 -8.98 -1.86
N THR A 623 15.24 -9.64 -3.01
CA THR A 623 16.33 -9.80 -3.99
C THR A 623 16.80 -8.47 -4.57
N THR A 624 15.87 -7.53 -4.80
CA THR A 624 16.15 -6.17 -5.27
C THR A 624 16.90 -5.38 -4.20
N LEU A 625 16.47 -5.51 -2.94
CA LEU A 625 17.10 -4.82 -1.82
C LEU A 625 18.55 -5.28 -1.61
N VAL A 626 18.78 -6.61 -1.63
CA VAL A 626 20.14 -7.19 -1.54
C VAL A 626 21.04 -6.69 -2.66
N ALA A 627 20.54 -6.68 -3.91
CA ALA A 627 21.30 -6.22 -5.05
C ALA A 627 21.62 -4.71 -4.96
N ALA A 628 20.68 -3.89 -4.50
CA ALA A 628 20.90 -2.47 -4.30
C ALA A 628 21.97 -2.18 -3.23
N VAL A 629 21.92 -2.90 -2.09
CA VAL A 629 22.94 -2.74 -1.03
C VAL A 629 24.29 -3.26 -1.50
N SER A 630 24.35 -4.35 -2.26
CA SER A 630 25.60 -4.82 -2.89
C SER A 630 26.21 -3.76 -3.81
N MET A 631 25.39 -3.08 -4.64
CA MET A 631 25.86 -1.96 -5.49
C MET A 631 26.32 -0.76 -4.63
N LEU A 632 25.61 -0.45 -3.55
CA LEU A 632 26.02 0.61 -2.61
C LEU A 632 27.41 0.33 -2.02
N ILE A 633 27.68 -0.89 -1.59
CA ILE A 633 29.01 -1.29 -1.07
C ILE A 633 30.09 -1.01 -2.12
N GLU A 634 29.91 -1.51 -3.34
CA GLU A 634 30.89 -1.33 -4.41
C GLU A 634 31.13 0.15 -4.76
N LEU A 635 30.04 0.93 -4.91
CA LEU A 635 30.14 2.34 -5.29
C LEU A 635 30.70 3.24 -4.17
N LEU A 636 30.30 3.01 -2.91
CA LEU A 636 30.75 3.81 -1.78
C LEU A 636 32.21 3.54 -1.44
N LEU A 637 32.64 2.28 -1.48
CA LEU A 637 34.03 1.92 -1.24
C LEU A 637 34.96 2.41 -2.35
N ALA A 638 34.53 2.42 -3.61
CA ALA A 638 35.28 3.05 -4.71
C ALA A 638 35.52 4.55 -4.48
N ARG A 639 34.72 5.21 -3.65
CA ARG A 639 34.85 6.63 -3.25
C ARG A 639 35.52 6.82 -1.90
N GLY A 640 35.91 5.75 -1.21
CA GLY A 640 36.49 5.80 0.14
C GLY A 640 35.44 6.12 1.23
N ALA A 641 34.13 6.06 0.93
CA ALA A 641 33.04 6.38 1.86
C ALA A 641 32.67 5.16 2.71
N LEU A 642 33.65 4.64 3.48
CA LEU A 642 33.50 3.41 4.30
C LEU A 642 32.34 3.49 5.29
N ALA A 643 32.23 4.58 6.02
CA ALA A 643 31.19 4.73 7.05
C ALA A 643 29.75 4.68 6.45
N GLU A 644 29.59 5.09 5.19
CA GLU A 644 28.31 5.01 4.51
C GLU A 644 28.00 3.59 4.03
N ALA A 645 29.02 2.86 3.57
CA ALA A 645 28.87 1.45 3.21
C ALA A 645 28.50 0.60 4.45
N GLU A 646 29.13 0.84 5.58
CA GLU A 646 28.78 0.20 6.86
C GLU A 646 27.36 0.51 7.30
N ARG A 647 26.93 1.76 7.17
CA ARG A 647 25.53 2.15 7.45
C ARG A 647 24.52 1.44 6.54
N ALA A 648 24.83 1.28 5.27
CA ALA A 648 23.94 0.56 4.34
C ALA A 648 23.78 -0.91 4.75
N VAL A 649 24.88 -1.58 5.10
CA VAL A 649 24.88 -2.97 5.59
C VAL A 649 24.11 -3.09 6.92
N GLU A 650 24.33 -2.16 7.86
CA GLU A 650 23.64 -2.16 9.17
C GLU A 650 22.13 -1.90 9.01
N THR A 651 21.74 -1.02 8.09
CA THR A 651 20.33 -0.80 7.78
C THR A 651 19.68 -2.08 7.25
N PHE A 652 20.37 -2.79 6.35
CA PHE A 652 19.87 -4.09 5.88
C PHE A 652 19.85 -5.15 6.99
N ARG A 653 20.86 -5.21 7.85
CA ARG A 653 20.91 -6.13 9.00
C ARG A 653 19.75 -5.87 9.96
N SER A 654 19.46 -4.61 10.25
CA SER A 654 18.31 -4.22 11.05
C SER A 654 16.99 -4.66 10.41
N TYR A 655 16.85 -4.54 9.10
CA TYR A 655 15.72 -5.08 8.34
C TYR A 655 15.64 -6.61 8.49
N ALA A 656 16.74 -7.33 8.29
CA ALA A 656 16.79 -8.80 8.40
C ALA A 656 16.40 -9.29 9.80
N ASN A 657 16.91 -8.62 10.84
CA ASN A 657 16.58 -8.93 12.23
C ASN A 657 15.11 -8.66 12.58
N ARG A 658 14.49 -7.64 11.98
CA ARG A 658 13.07 -7.36 12.19
C ARG A 658 12.18 -8.37 11.49
N THR A 659 12.51 -8.74 10.26
CA THR A 659 11.69 -9.67 9.48
C THR A 659 11.83 -11.12 9.93
N GLN A 660 12.91 -11.47 10.66
CA GLN A 660 13.25 -12.84 11.12
C GLN A 660 13.23 -13.88 9.99
N SER A 661 13.33 -13.41 8.73
CA SER A 661 13.36 -14.28 7.57
C SER A 661 14.72 -14.97 7.45
N PRO A 662 14.78 -16.31 7.37
CA PRO A 662 16.04 -17.03 7.18
C PRO A 662 16.84 -16.54 5.96
N HIS A 663 16.14 -16.20 4.89
CA HIS A 663 16.75 -15.63 3.67
C HIS A 663 17.32 -14.23 3.91
N ALA A 664 16.63 -13.38 4.67
CA ALA A 664 17.11 -12.04 4.98
C ALA A 664 18.36 -12.09 5.87
N LEU A 665 18.37 -12.97 6.87
CA LEU A 665 19.52 -13.17 7.75
C LEU A 665 20.74 -13.73 6.99
N SER A 666 20.53 -14.70 6.09
CA SER A 666 21.59 -15.23 5.22
C SER A 666 22.18 -14.15 4.31
N ASN A 667 21.35 -13.28 3.75
CA ASN A 667 21.82 -12.18 2.91
C ASN A 667 22.45 -11.03 3.70
N ALA A 668 22.10 -10.82 4.96
CA ALA A 668 22.83 -9.90 5.82
C ALA A 668 24.28 -10.38 6.05
N ALA A 669 24.48 -11.69 6.25
CA ALA A 669 25.80 -12.29 6.35
C ALA A 669 26.59 -12.21 5.02
N LEU A 670 25.92 -12.36 3.88
CA LEU A 670 26.51 -12.14 2.56
C LEU A 670 27.04 -10.72 2.38
N LEU A 671 26.22 -9.71 2.67
CA LEU A 671 26.60 -8.30 2.52
C LEU A 671 27.73 -7.91 3.49
N ASP A 672 27.74 -8.46 4.68
CA ASP A 672 28.83 -8.29 5.64
C ASP A 672 30.14 -8.90 5.12
N ALA A 673 30.07 -10.10 4.55
CA ALA A 673 31.22 -10.74 3.92
C ALA A 673 31.73 -9.95 2.69
N GLN A 674 30.82 -9.44 1.85
CA GLN A 674 31.19 -8.59 0.71
C GLN A 674 31.92 -7.32 1.18
N LEU A 675 31.38 -6.64 2.20
CA LEU A 675 32.03 -5.47 2.77
C LEU A 675 33.43 -5.79 3.32
N ALA A 676 33.56 -6.90 4.06
CA ALA A 676 34.84 -7.36 4.62
C ALA A 676 35.87 -7.69 3.52
N LEU A 677 35.45 -8.31 2.40
CA LEU A 677 36.32 -8.60 1.26
C LEU A 677 36.88 -7.33 0.62
N HIS A 678 36.04 -6.32 0.43
CA HIS A 678 36.49 -5.03 -0.09
C HIS A 678 37.39 -4.24 0.87
N GLN A 679 37.29 -4.49 2.19
CA GLN A 679 38.19 -3.96 3.22
C GLN A 679 39.48 -4.78 3.33
N ASN A 680 39.64 -5.87 2.57
CA ASN A 680 40.71 -6.86 2.69
C ASN A 680 40.77 -7.55 4.07
N ASP A 681 39.62 -7.56 4.80
CA ASP A 681 39.47 -8.26 6.08
C ASP A 681 39.02 -9.71 5.82
N LEU A 682 39.99 -10.52 5.40
CA LEU A 682 39.76 -11.93 5.13
C LEU A 682 39.36 -12.74 6.36
N ALA A 683 39.76 -12.29 7.56
CA ALA A 683 39.40 -12.96 8.82
C ALA A 683 37.89 -12.86 9.09
N ARG A 684 37.29 -11.70 8.86
CA ARG A 684 35.84 -11.46 8.98
C ARG A 684 35.02 -12.18 7.90
N ALA A 685 35.54 -12.25 6.68
CA ALA A 685 34.84 -12.91 5.58
C ALA A 685 34.91 -14.46 5.64
N ARG A 686 36.00 -15.02 6.18
CA ARG A 686 36.28 -16.48 6.17
C ARG A 686 35.16 -17.37 6.70
N PRO A 687 34.48 -17.09 7.81
CA PRO A 687 33.38 -17.94 8.30
C PRO A 687 32.26 -18.09 7.27
N TRP A 688 31.85 -17.01 6.63
CA TRP A 688 30.80 -17.06 5.60
C TRP A 688 31.27 -17.83 4.37
N LEU A 689 32.53 -17.59 3.89
CA LEU A 689 33.11 -18.30 2.75
C LEU A 689 33.18 -19.81 2.96
N GLN A 690 33.45 -20.25 4.19
CA GLN A 690 33.50 -21.68 4.54
C GLN A 690 32.12 -22.35 4.63
N HIS A 691 31.12 -21.60 5.08
CA HIS A 691 29.73 -22.11 5.20
C HIS A 691 29.00 -22.13 3.88
N PHE A 692 29.33 -21.25 2.94
CA PHE A 692 28.68 -21.20 1.65
C PHE A 692 29.10 -22.42 0.81
N SER A 693 28.16 -23.31 0.52
CA SER A 693 28.46 -24.58 -0.17
C SER A 693 28.77 -24.42 -1.67
N GLY A 694 28.65 -23.22 -2.23
CA GLY A 694 28.86 -22.96 -3.66
C GLY A 694 27.87 -23.66 -4.61
N ARG A 695 26.86 -24.36 -4.09
CA ARG A 695 25.82 -25.01 -4.90
C ARG A 695 24.73 -24.03 -5.22
N PRO A 696 24.58 -23.60 -6.48
CA PRO A 696 23.47 -22.74 -6.87
C PRO A 696 22.19 -23.60 -6.89
N ALA A 697 21.32 -23.41 -5.90
CA ALA A 697 20.02 -24.06 -5.91
C ALA A 697 19.09 -23.39 -6.93
N HIS A 698 19.14 -22.05 -7.05
CA HIS A 698 18.25 -21.27 -7.92
C HIS A 698 18.97 -20.12 -8.61
N SER A 699 18.35 -19.50 -9.62
CA SER A 699 18.87 -18.35 -10.37
C SER A 699 19.08 -17.09 -9.50
N ASN A 700 18.44 -17.02 -8.34
CA ASN A 700 18.57 -15.90 -7.39
C ASN A 700 19.87 -15.94 -6.57
N GLU A 701 20.69 -17.01 -6.72
CA GLU A 701 21.94 -17.21 -5.97
C GLU A 701 23.20 -16.82 -6.76
N ILE A 702 23.05 -16.13 -7.90
CA ILE A 702 24.21 -15.72 -8.69
C ILE A 702 25.07 -14.74 -7.89
N LEU A 703 24.48 -13.71 -7.27
CA LEU A 703 25.21 -12.73 -6.49
C LEU A 703 25.96 -13.34 -5.29
N PRO A 704 25.35 -14.16 -4.43
CA PRO A 704 26.09 -14.85 -3.37
C PRO A 704 27.27 -15.66 -3.88
N GLY A 705 27.11 -16.37 -4.98
CA GLY A 705 28.20 -17.15 -5.58
C GLY A 705 29.30 -16.29 -6.20
N VAL A 706 28.99 -15.12 -6.74
CA VAL A 706 30.01 -14.15 -7.22
C VAL A 706 30.83 -13.64 -6.03
N VAL A 707 30.20 -13.20 -4.93
CA VAL A 707 30.90 -12.74 -3.73
C VAL A 707 31.74 -13.87 -3.13
N TRP A 708 31.22 -15.10 -3.12
CA TRP A 708 31.98 -16.27 -2.67
C TRP A 708 33.22 -16.51 -3.57
N ALA A 709 33.06 -16.50 -4.88
CA ALA A 709 34.17 -16.67 -5.81
C ALA A 709 35.22 -15.55 -5.66
N GLU A 710 34.82 -14.29 -5.50
CA GLU A 710 35.72 -13.18 -5.22
C GLU A 710 36.51 -13.40 -3.92
N GLY A 711 35.87 -13.91 -2.87
CA GLY A 711 36.52 -14.29 -1.63
C GLY A 711 37.52 -15.42 -1.80
N LEU A 712 37.19 -16.47 -2.59
CA LEU A 712 38.14 -17.55 -2.90
C LEU A 712 39.36 -17.07 -3.68
N LEU A 713 39.14 -16.12 -4.60
CA LEU A 713 40.22 -15.49 -5.33
C LEU A 713 41.14 -14.69 -4.41
N ALA A 714 40.56 -13.95 -3.46
CA ALA A 714 41.29 -13.17 -2.47
C ALA A 714 42.13 -14.05 -1.50
N LEU A 715 41.59 -15.23 -1.13
CA LEU A 715 42.34 -16.20 -0.29
C LEU A 715 43.50 -16.83 -1.02
N GLY A 716 43.43 -17.01 -2.37
CA GLY A 716 44.51 -17.45 -3.21
C GLY A 716 44.97 -18.92 -3.06
N GLU A 717 44.32 -19.72 -2.19
CA GLU A 717 44.68 -21.10 -1.94
C GLU A 717 44.37 -21.98 -3.17
N PRO A 718 45.24 -22.90 -3.61
CA PRO A 718 45.05 -23.69 -4.82
C PRO A 718 43.78 -24.52 -4.88
N SER A 719 43.34 -25.08 -3.74
CA SER A 719 42.10 -25.86 -3.61
C SER A 719 40.88 -24.97 -3.83
N TRP A 720 40.88 -23.77 -3.24
CA TRP A 720 39.81 -22.77 -3.34
C TRP A 720 39.72 -22.17 -4.74
N LEU A 721 40.85 -21.90 -5.37
CA LEU A 721 40.93 -21.46 -6.77
C LEU A 721 40.39 -22.53 -7.74
N ALA A 722 40.58 -23.83 -7.44
CA ALA A 722 40.00 -24.91 -8.22
C ALA A 722 38.47 -24.93 -8.06
N ALA A 723 37.96 -24.87 -6.83
CA ALA A 723 36.53 -24.86 -6.54
C ALA A 723 35.82 -23.65 -7.17
N GLY A 724 36.38 -22.45 -7.03
CA GLY A 724 35.80 -21.23 -7.61
C GLY A 724 35.75 -21.30 -9.14
N ASN A 725 36.82 -21.78 -9.81
CA ASN A 725 36.78 -21.90 -11.26
C ASN A 725 35.79 -22.98 -11.77
N ALA A 726 35.59 -24.07 -11.03
CA ALA A 726 34.57 -25.08 -11.34
C ALA A 726 33.15 -24.48 -11.22
N TRP A 727 32.86 -23.74 -10.13
CA TRP A 727 31.61 -23.04 -9.96
C TRP A 727 31.35 -22.00 -11.06
N LEU A 728 32.39 -21.19 -11.41
CA LEU A 728 32.28 -20.21 -12.49
C LEU A 728 31.95 -20.88 -13.84
N GLY A 729 32.50 -22.04 -14.11
CA GLY A 729 32.17 -22.81 -15.30
C GLY A 729 30.69 -23.18 -15.36
N ALA A 730 30.20 -23.83 -14.31
CA ALA A 730 28.81 -24.25 -14.20
C ALA A 730 27.82 -23.06 -14.22
N MET A 731 28.18 -21.96 -13.56
CA MET A 731 27.34 -20.78 -13.54
C MET A 731 27.31 -20.06 -14.88
N LEU A 732 28.42 -20.03 -15.62
CA LEU A 732 28.46 -19.49 -16.97
C LEU A 732 27.56 -20.27 -17.91
N GLU A 733 27.63 -21.59 -17.91
CA GLU A 733 26.76 -22.46 -18.72
C GLU A 733 25.27 -22.15 -18.39
N ARG A 734 24.95 -22.00 -17.13
CA ARG A 734 23.60 -21.66 -16.68
C ARG A 734 23.16 -20.28 -17.13
N CYS A 735 24.00 -19.25 -16.95
CA CYS A 735 23.68 -17.88 -17.38
C CYS A 735 23.54 -17.78 -18.91
N GLN A 736 24.32 -18.56 -19.66
CA GLN A 736 24.20 -18.66 -21.12
C GLN A 736 22.87 -19.35 -21.51
N ALA A 737 22.50 -20.42 -20.83
CA ALA A 737 21.25 -21.13 -21.09
C ALA A 737 19.99 -20.27 -20.81
N ILE A 738 20.04 -19.32 -19.88
CA ILE A 738 18.93 -18.40 -19.58
C ILE A 738 19.11 -17.01 -20.21
N HIS A 739 20.09 -16.88 -21.13
CA HIS A 739 20.41 -15.65 -21.85
C HIS A 739 20.65 -14.42 -20.93
N ALA A 740 21.31 -14.64 -19.79
CA ALA A 740 21.61 -13.59 -18.80
C ALA A 740 22.96 -12.91 -19.12
N GLN A 741 23.03 -12.13 -20.21
CA GLN A 741 24.27 -11.53 -20.75
C GLN A 741 24.99 -10.64 -19.74
N VAL A 742 24.29 -9.86 -18.95
CA VAL A 742 24.89 -9.03 -17.91
C VAL A 742 25.72 -9.88 -16.91
N TRP A 743 25.22 -11.05 -16.54
CA TRP A 743 25.93 -11.97 -15.66
C TRP A 743 27.05 -12.70 -16.40
N VAL A 744 26.84 -13.07 -17.68
CA VAL A 744 27.88 -13.70 -18.49
C VAL A 744 29.12 -12.82 -18.56
N VAL A 745 28.97 -11.51 -18.80
CA VAL A 745 30.09 -10.55 -18.81
C VAL A 745 30.79 -10.52 -17.46
N ARG A 746 30.07 -10.36 -16.36
CA ARG A 746 30.64 -10.30 -14.99
C ARG A 746 31.40 -11.60 -14.64
N LEU A 747 30.82 -12.73 -14.93
CA LEU A 747 31.43 -14.05 -14.66
C LEU A 747 32.65 -14.34 -15.54
N GLN A 748 32.64 -13.90 -16.80
CA GLN A 748 33.79 -14.05 -17.69
C GLN A 748 34.98 -13.18 -17.24
N VAL A 749 34.73 -11.96 -16.80
CA VAL A 749 35.77 -11.10 -16.21
C VAL A 749 36.33 -11.74 -14.93
N LEU A 750 35.49 -12.22 -14.05
CA LEU A 750 35.92 -12.89 -12.82
C LEU A 750 36.72 -14.18 -13.16
N ARG A 751 36.27 -14.97 -14.13
CA ARG A 751 36.97 -16.18 -14.59
C ARG A 751 38.33 -15.84 -15.18
N ALA A 752 38.47 -14.72 -15.88
CA ALA A 752 39.77 -14.25 -16.39
C ALA A 752 40.74 -13.97 -15.22
N ARG A 753 40.26 -13.37 -14.12
CA ARG A 753 41.04 -13.14 -12.90
C ARG A 753 41.48 -14.47 -12.25
N PHE A 754 40.60 -15.46 -12.17
CA PHE A 754 40.97 -16.80 -11.70
C PHE A 754 42.01 -17.49 -12.54
N PHE A 755 41.93 -17.42 -13.87
CA PHE A 755 42.96 -17.97 -14.75
C PHE A 755 44.28 -17.22 -14.65
N ALA A 756 44.24 -15.88 -14.46
CA ALA A 756 45.43 -15.10 -14.22
C ALA A 756 46.14 -15.50 -12.92
N ALA A 757 45.38 -15.66 -11.81
CA ALA A 757 45.89 -16.12 -10.52
C ALA A 757 46.52 -17.54 -10.60
N LYS A 758 46.03 -18.38 -11.49
CA LYS A 758 46.60 -19.72 -11.78
C LYS A 758 47.76 -19.70 -12.80
N GLY A 759 48.19 -18.54 -13.27
CA GLY A 759 49.22 -18.38 -14.28
C GLY A 759 48.82 -18.77 -15.73
N ASN A 760 47.53 -19.14 -15.94
CA ASN A 760 47.02 -19.52 -17.26
C ASN A 760 46.61 -18.29 -18.08
N ARG A 761 47.63 -17.56 -18.60
CA ARG A 761 47.42 -16.33 -19.37
C ARG A 761 46.57 -16.49 -20.60
N ARG A 762 46.65 -17.68 -21.30
CA ARG A 762 45.89 -17.89 -22.53
C ARG A 762 44.40 -18.02 -22.24
N ALA A 763 44.01 -18.79 -21.24
CA ALA A 763 42.61 -18.91 -20.82
C ALA A 763 42.06 -17.62 -20.26
N ALA A 764 42.87 -16.84 -19.48
CA ALA A 764 42.51 -15.53 -19.00
C ALA A 764 42.16 -14.56 -20.14
N GLN A 765 43.02 -14.50 -21.18
CA GLN A 765 42.78 -13.68 -22.37
C GLN A 765 41.52 -14.10 -23.13
N GLN A 766 41.27 -15.41 -23.26
CA GLN A 766 40.05 -15.92 -23.92
C GLN A 766 38.78 -15.48 -23.18
N SER A 767 38.75 -15.65 -21.85
CA SER A 767 37.61 -15.24 -21.05
C SER A 767 37.39 -13.71 -21.09
N LEU A 768 38.46 -12.93 -20.96
CA LEU A 768 38.36 -11.47 -21.02
C LEU A 768 37.89 -10.98 -22.39
N ARG A 769 38.39 -11.58 -23.48
CA ARG A 769 37.94 -11.28 -24.85
C ARG A 769 36.46 -11.60 -25.03
N ALA A 770 35.98 -12.74 -24.52
CA ALA A 770 34.57 -13.11 -24.59
C ALA A 770 33.70 -12.07 -23.84
N ALA A 771 34.15 -11.58 -22.69
CA ALA A 771 33.47 -10.52 -21.95
C ALA A 771 33.44 -9.19 -22.75
N LEU A 772 34.55 -8.78 -23.36
CA LEU A 772 34.66 -7.54 -24.14
C LEU A 772 33.70 -7.53 -25.33
N LEU A 773 33.58 -8.65 -26.05
CA LEU A 773 32.73 -8.78 -27.23
C LEU A 773 31.25 -8.59 -26.92
N ILE A 774 30.83 -8.90 -25.70
CA ILE A 774 29.43 -8.72 -25.25
C ILE A 774 29.28 -7.37 -24.54
N GLY A 775 30.19 -7.05 -23.63
CA GLY A 775 30.03 -5.93 -22.70
C GLY A 775 30.19 -4.55 -23.36
N TYR A 776 31.22 -4.34 -24.12
CA TYR A 776 31.54 -3.03 -24.67
C TYR A 776 30.53 -2.50 -25.70
N PRO A 777 30.05 -3.32 -26.68
CA PRO A 777 28.98 -2.88 -27.59
C PRO A 777 27.69 -2.49 -26.90
N ASN A 778 27.41 -3.07 -25.72
CA ASN A 778 26.22 -2.81 -24.92
C ASN A 778 26.45 -1.84 -23.75
N GLN A 779 27.62 -1.16 -23.70
CA GLN A 779 28.02 -0.22 -22.66
C GLN A 779 28.03 -0.79 -21.22
N LEU A 780 28.23 -2.09 -21.08
CA LEU A 780 28.41 -2.76 -19.80
C LEU A 780 29.87 -2.60 -19.32
N PHE A 781 30.19 -1.44 -18.79
CA PHE A 781 31.57 -1.09 -18.43
C PHE A 781 31.98 -1.51 -17.04
N ARG A 782 31.05 -1.45 -16.06
CA ARG A 782 31.34 -1.70 -14.63
C ARG A 782 32.13 -2.99 -14.36
N PRO A 783 31.83 -4.15 -14.96
CA PRO A 783 32.60 -5.37 -14.71
C PRO A 783 34.11 -5.28 -15.05
N PHE A 784 34.49 -4.39 -15.96
CA PHE A 784 35.89 -4.19 -16.37
C PHE A 784 36.63 -3.20 -15.47
N LEU A 785 35.96 -2.44 -14.62
CA LEU A 785 36.52 -1.43 -13.72
C LEU A 785 36.91 -1.96 -12.34
N VAL A 786 36.78 -3.26 -12.10
CA VAL A 786 37.18 -3.90 -10.84
C VAL A 786 38.68 -3.62 -10.59
N ASP A 787 39.01 -3.20 -9.36
CA ASP A 787 40.39 -2.96 -8.98
C ASP A 787 41.16 -4.28 -8.81
N ASP A 788 41.72 -4.76 -9.92
CA ASP A 788 42.55 -5.96 -9.96
C ASP A 788 43.73 -5.71 -10.90
N PRO A 789 44.97 -5.76 -10.40
CA PRO A 789 46.19 -5.48 -11.18
C PRO A 789 46.44 -6.49 -12.31
N ALA A 790 45.81 -7.65 -12.26
CA ALA A 790 45.95 -8.68 -13.30
C ALA A 790 45.25 -8.29 -14.62
N LEU A 791 44.26 -7.42 -14.60
CA LEU A 791 43.46 -7.07 -15.79
C LEU A 791 44.23 -6.19 -16.77
N ASP A 792 44.99 -5.22 -16.28
CA ASP A 792 45.72 -4.26 -17.14
C ASP A 792 46.74 -4.93 -18.09
N PRO A 793 47.61 -5.86 -17.63
CA PRO A 793 48.48 -6.61 -18.48
C PRO A 793 47.76 -7.46 -19.52
N LEU A 794 46.62 -8.06 -19.14
CA LEU A 794 45.81 -8.87 -20.05
C LEU A 794 45.18 -8.00 -21.16
N LEU A 795 44.62 -6.85 -20.79
CA LEU A 795 44.05 -5.87 -21.74
C LEU A 795 45.11 -5.30 -22.66
N ALA A 796 46.32 -4.98 -22.14
CA ALA A 796 47.44 -4.48 -22.93
C ALA A 796 47.94 -5.49 -23.99
N VAL A 797 47.88 -6.79 -23.68
CA VAL A 797 48.21 -7.83 -24.69
C VAL A 797 47.09 -7.98 -25.71
N LEU A 798 45.82 -7.94 -25.28
CA LEU A 798 44.69 -8.01 -26.19
C LEU A 798 44.59 -6.79 -27.11
N SER A 799 44.92 -5.59 -26.64
CA SER A 799 44.89 -4.34 -27.45
C SER A 799 45.86 -4.31 -28.61
N ARG A 800 46.94 -5.11 -28.57
CA ARG A 800 47.92 -5.25 -29.63
C ARG A 800 47.49 -6.18 -30.79
N ARG A 801 46.34 -6.82 -30.68
CA ARG A 801 45.80 -7.68 -31.72
C ARG A 801 45.07 -6.86 -32.78
N SER A 802 44.89 -7.41 -33.95
CA SER A 802 44.17 -6.78 -35.07
C SER A 802 42.72 -6.44 -34.73
N ASP A 803 42.13 -7.19 -33.79
CA ASP A 803 40.77 -7.03 -33.28
C ASP A 803 40.73 -6.40 -31.85
N GLY A 804 41.81 -5.75 -31.44
CA GLY A 804 42.04 -5.28 -30.06
C GLY A 804 41.41 -3.95 -29.67
N GLN A 805 40.59 -3.34 -30.52
CA GLN A 805 40.01 -2.01 -30.28
C GLN A 805 39.23 -1.92 -28.96
N LEU A 806 38.40 -2.91 -28.67
CA LEU A 806 37.61 -2.97 -27.43
C LEU A 806 38.51 -3.10 -26.20
N ALA A 807 39.58 -3.88 -26.27
CA ALA A 807 40.57 -4.01 -25.22
C ALA A 807 41.35 -2.74 -24.98
N ALA A 808 41.67 -2.00 -26.04
CA ALA A 808 42.31 -0.68 -25.95
C ALA A 808 41.40 0.33 -25.26
N ALA A 809 40.13 0.37 -25.65
CA ALA A 809 39.12 1.20 -25.00
C ALA A 809 38.95 0.87 -23.49
N ALA A 810 38.87 -0.44 -23.14
CA ALA A 810 38.79 -0.88 -21.75
C ALA A 810 40.04 -0.45 -20.95
N LEU A 811 41.22 -0.61 -21.50
CA LEU A 811 42.47 -0.21 -20.85
C LEU A 811 42.53 1.30 -20.63
N GLN A 812 42.12 2.08 -21.63
CA GLN A 812 42.05 3.53 -21.54
C GLN A 812 41.05 3.95 -20.45
N GLN A 813 39.85 3.39 -20.44
CA GLN A 813 38.82 3.70 -19.43
C GLN A 813 39.31 3.39 -18.00
N ARG A 814 39.95 2.25 -17.79
CA ARG A 814 40.56 1.90 -16.49
C ARG A 814 41.59 2.92 -16.02
N ARG A 815 42.38 3.50 -16.93
CA ARG A 815 43.41 4.47 -16.63
C ARG A 815 42.89 5.89 -16.43
N SER A 816 41.89 6.30 -17.22
CA SER A 816 41.33 7.65 -17.19
C SER A 816 40.16 7.83 -16.25
N GLY A 817 39.48 6.73 -15.88
CA GLY A 817 38.21 6.78 -15.14
C GLY A 817 37.01 7.30 -15.96
N VAL A 818 37.21 7.67 -17.22
CA VAL A 818 36.20 8.22 -18.12
C VAL A 818 35.72 7.14 -19.09
N PRO A 819 34.42 6.90 -19.24
CA PRO A 819 33.90 5.96 -20.22
C PRO A 819 34.28 6.42 -21.64
N PRO A 820 34.59 5.46 -22.54
CA PRO A 820 34.91 5.79 -23.92
C PRO A 820 33.71 6.47 -24.59
N PRO A 821 33.92 7.42 -25.51
CA PRO A 821 32.84 7.98 -26.30
C PRO A 821 32.12 6.81 -27.02
N PRO A 822 30.79 6.86 -27.16
CA PRO A 822 30.04 5.82 -27.82
C PRO A 822 30.62 5.57 -29.21
N GLN A 823 31.16 4.35 -29.43
CA GLN A 823 31.58 3.94 -30.76
C GLN A 823 30.35 3.95 -31.66
N ALA A 824 30.46 4.57 -32.84
CA ALA A 824 29.49 4.54 -33.91
C ALA A 824 29.31 3.08 -34.39
N ALA A 825 28.57 2.28 -33.63
CA ALA A 825 27.91 1.10 -34.14
C ALA A 825 26.66 1.61 -34.85
N ALA A 826 26.48 1.19 -36.13
CA ALA A 826 25.38 1.52 -37.01
C ALA A 826 24.33 2.45 -36.37
N GLU A 827 24.40 3.74 -36.60
CA GLU A 827 23.68 4.87 -36.04
C GLU A 827 22.86 4.54 -34.78
N PRO A 828 23.44 4.63 -33.55
CA PRO A 828 22.60 4.71 -32.36
C PRO A 828 21.83 6.02 -32.45
N ALA A 829 20.58 5.97 -32.02
CA ALA A 829 19.80 7.19 -31.81
C ALA A 829 20.66 8.18 -30.99
N PRO A 830 20.76 9.46 -31.38
CA PRO A 830 21.64 10.45 -30.77
C PRO A 830 21.45 10.52 -29.26
N PRO A 831 22.52 10.84 -28.49
CA PRO A 831 22.41 11.01 -27.04
C PRO A 831 21.35 12.08 -26.74
N PHE A 832 20.57 11.83 -25.72
CA PHE A 832 19.49 12.68 -25.26
C PHE A 832 19.99 14.10 -24.95
N GLY A 833 19.57 15.05 -25.73
CA GLY A 833 19.91 16.48 -25.62
C GLY A 833 20.20 17.11 -26.98
N ASP A 834 19.35 18.04 -27.43
CA ASP A 834 19.59 19.03 -28.51
C ASP A 834 19.75 18.54 -29.95
N ALA A 835 19.41 17.33 -30.33
CA ALA A 835 19.27 17.06 -31.77
C ALA A 835 17.99 17.74 -32.29
N PRO A 836 18.09 18.65 -33.27
CA PRO A 836 16.92 19.32 -33.86
C PRO A 836 15.97 18.26 -34.42
N LEU A 837 14.69 18.44 -34.22
CA LEU A 837 13.65 17.62 -34.86
C LEU A 837 13.90 17.59 -36.38
N PHE A 838 13.94 16.42 -36.99
CA PHE A 838 14.10 16.29 -38.46
C PHE A 838 13.02 17.07 -39.23
N LYS A 839 11.87 17.31 -38.61
CA LYS A 839 10.83 18.24 -39.00
C LYS A 839 10.16 18.84 -37.74
N PRO A 840 9.87 20.15 -37.71
CA PRO A 840 9.20 20.75 -36.56
C PRO A 840 7.81 20.12 -36.31
N VAL A 841 7.44 20.03 -35.05
CA VAL A 841 6.09 19.63 -34.67
C VAL A 841 5.13 20.71 -35.13
N THR A 842 4.08 20.34 -35.87
CA THR A 842 3.03 21.28 -36.31
C THR A 842 2.12 21.67 -35.15
N GLU A 843 1.42 22.81 -35.25
CA GLU A 843 0.46 23.26 -34.23
C GLU A 843 -0.58 22.18 -33.89
N ARG A 844 -1.03 21.43 -34.90
CA ARG A 844 -2.00 20.34 -34.73
C ARG A 844 -1.37 19.15 -33.97
N GLU A 845 -0.13 18.79 -34.26
CA GLU A 845 0.60 17.75 -33.54
C GLU A 845 0.97 18.18 -32.13
N ALA A 846 1.24 19.46 -31.89
CA ALA A 846 1.44 20.00 -30.56
C ALA A 846 0.17 19.91 -29.69
N ALA A 847 -0.99 20.24 -30.27
CA ALA A 847 -2.28 20.05 -29.60
C ALA A 847 -2.57 18.56 -29.28
N VAL A 848 -2.25 17.66 -30.22
CA VAL A 848 -2.33 16.21 -29.99
C VAL A 848 -1.40 15.79 -28.87
N LEU A 849 -0.17 16.31 -28.85
CA LEU A 849 0.86 15.99 -27.88
C LEU A 849 0.47 16.44 -26.45
N GLN A 850 -0.11 17.63 -26.31
CA GLN A 850 -0.60 18.13 -25.03
C GLN A 850 -1.72 17.22 -24.46
N LEU A 851 -2.66 16.79 -25.31
CA LEU A 851 -3.72 15.87 -24.90
C LEU A 851 -3.21 14.44 -24.70
N LEU A 852 -2.12 14.04 -25.33
CA LEU A 852 -1.44 12.78 -25.05
C LEU A 852 -0.79 12.77 -23.67
N ALA A 853 -0.38 13.92 -23.15
CA ALA A 853 0.18 14.03 -21.80
C ALA A 853 -0.91 13.97 -20.69
N SER A 854 -2.20 14.17 -21.05
CA SER A 854 -3.33 13.94 -20.14
C SER A 854 -3.84 12.50 -20.24
N ASP A 855 -4.51 11.98 -19.22
CA ASP A 855 -4.99 10.58 -19.17
C ASP A 855 -6.20 10.28 -20.10
N LEU A 856 -6.38 11.06 -21.16
CA LEU A 856 -7.48 10.89 -22.10
C LEU A 856 -7.24 9.73 -23.08
N SER A 857 -8.28 8.96 -23.34
CA SER A 857 -8.28 7.93 -24.39
C SER A 857 -8.24 8.54 -25.82
N ARG A 858 -7.84 7.74 -26.81
CA ARG A 858 -7.83 8.19 -28.23
C ARG A 858 -9.18 8.70 -28.71
N LYS A 859 -10.27 8.10 -28.25
CA LYS A 859 -11.62 8.55 -28.60
C LYS A 859 -11.91 9.93 -28.03
N GLU A 860 -11.54 10.16 -26.78
CA GLU A 860 -11.70 11.45 -26.09
C GLU A 860 -10.81 12.52 -26.70
N ILE A 861 -9.55 12.21 -27.02
CA ILE A 861 -8.64 13.11 -27.74
C ILE A 861 -9.23 13.47 -29.12
N ALA A 862 -9.73 12.49 -29.86
CA ALA A 862 -10.36 12.73 -31.16
C ALA A 862 -11.62 13.61 -31.03
N GLN A 863 -12.44 13.39 -30.04
CA GLN A 863 -13.61 14.21 -29.74
C GLN A 863 -13.21 15.65 -29.34
N THR A 864 -12.26 15.81 -28.46
CA THR A 864 -11.76 17.11 -27.98
C THR A 864 -11.19 17.95 -29.13
N LEU A 865 -10.49 17.31 -30.07
CA LEU A 865 -9.91 17.98 -31.24
C LEU A 865 -10.83 18.03 -32.46
N GLN A 866 -12.07 17.52 -32.34
CA GLN A 866 -13.07 17.41 -33.42
C GLN A 866 -12.50 16.68 -34.67
N LEU A 867 -11.75 15.60 -34.42
CA LEU A 867 -11.12 14.76 -35.44
C LEU A 867 -11.79 13.37 -35.49
N SER A 868 -11.68 12.71 -36.65
CA SER A 868 -11.93 11.27 -36.67
C SER A 868 -10.78 10.54 -36.03
N VAL A 869 -11.05 9.37 -35.39
CA VAL A 869 -10.01 8.51 -34.81
C VAL A 869 -8.94 8.16 -35.85
N HIS A 870 -9.33 7.94 -37.09
CA HIS A 870 -8.41 7.66 -38.21
C HIS A 870 -7.49 8.85 -38.51
N THR A 871 -7.99 10.08 -38.42
CA THR A 871 -7.18 11.30 -38.61
C THR A 871 -6.22 11.51 -37.45
N LEU A 872 -6.68 11.25 -36.21
CA LEU A 872 -5.83 11.27 -35.03
C LEU A 872 -4.69 10.25 -35.17
N ASP A 873 -4.95 9.03 -35.62
CA ASP A 873 -3.92 8.00 -35.83
C ASP A 873 -2.85 8.42 -36.87
N LYS A 874 -3.22 9.20 -37.88
CA LYS A 874 -2.25 9.77 -38.82
C LYS A 874 -1.34 10.81 -38.12
N HIS A 875 -1.92 11.68 -37.28
CA HIS A 875 -1.12 12.64 -36.50
C HIS A 875 -0.22 11.95 -35.50
N LEU A 876 -0.72 10.89 -34.82
CA LEU A 876 0.08 10.11 -33.90
C LEU A 876 1.27 9.42 -34.57
N ARG A 877 1.08 8.80 -35.74
CA ARG A 877 2.18 8.18 -36.50
C ARG A 877 3.24 9.22 -36.91
N SER A 878 2.80 10.38 -37.38
CA SER A 878 3.70 11.48 -37.75
C SER A 878 4.45 12.01 -36.53
N LEU A 879 3.76 12.19 -35.41
CA LEU A 879 4.32 12.66 -34.15
C LEU A 879 5.34 11.68 -33.57
N TYR A 880 4.99 10.38 -33.55
CA TYR A 880 5.90 9.33 -33.08
C TYR A 880 7.14 9.22 -33.97
N ALA A 881 7.01 9.37 -35.28
CA ALA A 881 8.16 9.41 -36.19
C ALA A 881 9.07 10.64 -35.93
N LYS A 882 8.48 11.83 -35.72
CA LYS A 882 9.22 13.05 -35.41
C LYS A 882 9.92 13.00 -34.05
N LEU A 883 9.26 12.45 -33.05
CA LEU A 883 9.83 12.27 -31.72
C LEU A 883 10.72 11.04 -31.61
N GLN A 884 10.81 10.24 -32.71
CA GLN A 884 11.52 8.94 -32.72
C GLN A 884 11.03 7.99 -31.63
N SER A 885 9.76 8.04 -31.31
CA SER A 885 9.11 7.28 -30.26
C SER A 885 8.30 6.10 -30.82
N ARG A 886 8.18 5.03 -30.05
CA ARG A 886 7.46 3.81 -30.44
C ARG A 886 6.05 3.74 -29.84
N ASN A 887 5.81 4.48 -28.79
CA ASN A 887 4.53 4.48 -28.06
C ASN A 887 4.25 5.85 -27.42
N ARG A 888 3.03 6.00 -26.84
CA ARG A 888 2.56 7.22 -26.18
C ARG A 888 3.48 7.67 -25.05
N LEU A 889 3.85 6.75 -24.15
CA LEU A 889 4.68 7.06 -22.99
C LEU A 889 6.05 7.59 -23.43
N GLU A 890 6.67 6.92 -24.41
CA GLU A 890 7.95 7.36 -24.97
C GLU A 890 7.84 8.70 -25.70
N ALA A 891 6.71 8.94 -26.40
CA ALA A 891 6.47 10.22 -27.07
C ALA A 891 6.33 11.39 -26.09
N VAL A 892 5.54 11.19 -25.02
CA VAL A 892 5.36 12.18 -23.95
C VAL A 892 6.69 12.43 -23.22
N TYR A 893 7.42 11.37 -22.87
CA TYR A 893 8.73 11.47 -22.25
C TYR A 893 9.72 12.27 -23.09
N ARG A 894 9.88 11.93 -24.37
CA ARG A 894 10.79 12.64 -25.29
C ARG A 894 10.35 14.07 -25.57
N ALA A 895 9.06 14.33 -25.51
CA ALA A 895 8.52 15.67 -25.65
C ALA A 895 8.87 16.57 -24.44
N HIS A 896 8.79 16.02 -23.22
CA HIS A 896 9.27 16.71 -22.00
C HIS A 896 10.77 16.99 -22.06
N GLN A 897 11.58 15.99 -22.42
CA GLN A 897 13.03 16.14 -22.58
C GLN A 897 13.42 17.23 -23.58
N ARG A 898 12.59 17.48 -24.58
CA ARG A 898 12.80 18.49 -25.63
C ARG A 898 12.09 19.82 -25.36
N GLY A 899 11.49 20.00 -24.19
CA GLY A 899 10.77 21.23 -23.83
C GLY A 899 9.53 21.51 -24.69
N LEU A 900 8.97 20.48 -25.35
CA LEU A 900 7.75 20.58 -26.16
C LEU A 900 6.48 20.45 -25.31
N LEU A 901 6.60 19.97 -24.08
CA LEU A 901 5.57 19.95 -23.04
C LEU A 901 6.13 20.67 -21.82
N LEU A 902 5.37 21.61 -21.25
CA LEU A 902 5.67 22.21 -19.95
C LEU A 902 5.51 21.14 -18.85
N GLU A 903 6.36 21.18 -17.84
CA GLU A 903 6.17 20.35 -16.66
C GLU A 903 4.80 20.65 -16.04
N PRO A 904 4.05 19.61 -15.61
CA PRO A 904 2.70 19.77 -15.04
C PRO A 904 2.70 20.53 -13.72
#